data_06a2ec3019965e70efe388bf5e89237f
#
_entry.id   06a2ec3019965e70efe388bf5e89237f
#
_cell.length_a   1.000
_cell.length_b   1.000
_cell.length_c   1.000
_cell.angle_alpha   90.00
_cell.angle_beta   90.00
_cell.angle_gamma   90.00
#
_symmetry.space_group_name_H-M   'P 1'
#
loop_
_entity.id
_entity.type
_entity.pdbx_description
1 polymer ?
#
loop_
_entity_poly.entity_id
_entity_poly.type
_entity_poly.pdbx_seq_one_letter_code
_entity_poly.pdbx_strand_id
1 'polypeptide(L)'
;MAKAVGIDLGTTNSVVAVFEAGETVVIPNSEGGRTTPSVVAFSKAGEVLVGEVAKRQAITNPDRTFRSIKRHMGEAWKSDDIDGKRYTPQEISARTLMKLKRDAEAYLGYTVTQAVITVPAYFDDAQRTATKEAGQIAGLEVLRIINEPTAAALAYGLDKGAEDEKVLVFDLGGGTFDVSVLEIGEGVFEVKSTHGDTKLGGDDWDQRIIDWLVGQFKSAHGVDLAADRMATQRLKEAAEKAKIELSQVQQTQINLPFITATADGPLHLDESLTRAKFQEMTADLIERCRIPFEHALKDAGISKGELNHVILVGGSTRMPAVTDLVQSLTGKEPNKSVNPDEVVAIGAAVQAGVLRGDVKDILLLDVTPLSLGIETKGGVMTKLIERNTTIPTKRTEVFTTADDMQPSVEIHVLQGEREMANYNKTLGKFQLVDLPPAPRGVPQIEVTFDIDANGIVHVSAKDRATSKVQSMTITGQSTLDKNDIDQMVRDAEAHAEEDKQRREEAEIRNNADSLVYQMEKVLRDNADKVDEADKTAIQGPIDTLKTALNGNDMAAIKTSLARLPEMRRLLADCASPLLGRLAEEFDELGRIARSLGFSEVASGPFVRSSYHADEMLPVILTPAKKYERATTRKKKAEVAEAVPLV
;
A
#
# COMPACT_ATOMS: atom_id res chain seq x y z
N MET A 1 10.35 -30.53 17.03
CA MET A 1 10.62 -29.14 16.58
C MET A 1 9.28 -28.47 16.34
N ALA A 2 9.09 -27.24 16.81
CA ALA A 2 7.87 -26.49 16.50
C ALA A 2 7.76 -26.34 14.98
N LYS A 3 6.63 -26.70 14.39
CA LYS A 3 6.40 -26.54 12.94
C LYS A 3 5.60 -25.28 12.66
N ALA A 4 5.90 -24.64 11.55
CA ALA A 4 5.18 -23.47 11.07
C ALA A 4 4.08 -23.91 10.10
N VAL A 5 2.98 -23.19 10.10
CA VAL A 5 1.87 -23.37 9.16
C VAL A 5 1.70 -22.15 8.26
N GLY A 6 1.15 -22.35 7.07
CA GLY A 6 0.66 -21.28 6.22
C GLY A 6 -0.84 -21.09 6.45
N ILE A 7 -1.27 -19.85 6.63
CA ILE A 7 -2.67 -19.50 6.86
C ILE A 7 -3.12 -18.48 5.83
N ASP A 8 -4.14 -18.83 5.07
CA ASP A 8 -4.95 -17.87 4.35
C ASP A 8 -6.06 -17.37 5.30
N LEU A 9 -5.94 -16.11 5.74
CA LEU A 9 -6.94 -15.44 6.57
C LEU A 9 -7.92 -14.69 5.68
N GLY A 10 -8.80 -15.41 5.00
CA GLY A 10 -9.74 -14.83 4.03
C GLY A 10 -10.91 -14.07 4.67
N THR A 11 -11.56 -13.19 3.90
CA THR A 11 -12.73 -12.41 4.36
C THR A 11 -13.92 -13.31 4.68
N THR A 12 -14.21 -14.28 3.82
CA THR A 12 -15.36 -15.19 3.95
C THR A 12 -14.96 -16.55 4.51
N ASN A 13 -13.87 -17.12 3.98
CA ASN A 13 -13.33 -18.41 4.41
C ASN A 13 -11.83 -18.29 4.65
N SER A 14 -11.33 -19.04 5.61
CA SER A 14 -9.90 -19.17 5.92
C SER A 14 -9.45 -20.62 5.75
N VAL A 15 -8.17 -20.79 5.43
CA VAL A 15 -7.56 -22.10 5.17
C VAL A 15 -6.22 -22.18 5.88
N VAL A 16 -5.88 -23.37 6.41
CA VAL A 16 -4.56 -23.65 6.96
C VAL A 16 -3.91 -24.80 6.22
N ALA A 17 -2.63 -24.64 5.91
CA ALA A 17 -1.83 -25.66 5.25
C ALA A 17 -0.46 -25.83 5.93
N VAL A 18 0.18 -26.96 5.72
CA VAL A 18 1.51 -27.25 6.22
C VAL A 18 2.41 -27.74 5.07
N PHE A 19 3.69 -27.40 5.13
CA PHE A 19 4.72 -28.02 4.29
C PHE A 19 5.38 -29.14 5.08
N GLU A 20 5.22 -30.38 4.63
CA GLU A 20 5.74 -31.57 5.31
C GLU A 20 6.19 -32.62 4.31
N ALA A 21 7.34 -33.24 4.56
CA ALA A 21 7.92 -34.28 3.72
C ALA A 21 8.11 -33.93 2.22
N GLY A 22 8.29 -32.63 1.92
CA GLY A 22 8.48 -32.15 0.55
C GLY A 22 7.19 -31.78 -0.17
N GLU A 23 6.04 -31.93 0.48
CA GLU A 23 4.73 -31.65 -0.10
C GLU A 23 3.93 -30.66 0.77
N THR A 24 2.98 -29.97 0.17
CA THR A 24 2.04 -29.13 0.88
C THR A 24 0.72 -29.86 1.11
N VAL A 25 0.22 -29.81 2.34
CA VAL A 25 -1.03 -30.43 2.74
C VAL A 25 -1.97 -29.38 3.31
N VAL A 26 -3.16 -29.23 2.72
CA VAL A 26 -4.24 -28.44 3.30
C VAL A 26 -4.88 -29.23 4.43
N ILE A 27 -4.88 -28.66 5.64
CA ILE A 27 -5.36 -29.32 6.85
C ILE A 27 -6.88 -29.18 6.93
N PRO A 28 -7.63 -30.29 7.02
CA PRO A 28 -9.08 -30.22 7.24
C PRO A 28 -9.38 -29.71 8.65
N ASN A 29 -10.46 -28.95 8.79
CA ASN A 29 -10.96 -28.53 10.09
C ASN A 29 -11.65 -29.69 10.86
N SER A 30 -12.01 -29.43 12.12
CA SER A 30 -12.69 -30.42 12.98
C SER A 30 -14.06 -30.87 12.46
N GLU A 31 -14.68 -30.10 11.56
CA GLU A 31 -15.93 -30.42 10.89
C GLU A 31 -15.73 -31.21 9.58
N GLY A 32 -14.50 -31.51 9.19
CA GLY A 32 -14.12 -32.24 7.99
C GLY A 32 -14.01 -31.38 6.73
N GLY A 33 -14.22 -30.06 6.81
CA GLY A 33 -14.07 -29.13 5.71
C GLY A 33 -12.60 -28.73 5.50
N ARG A 34 -12.21 -28.43 4.25
CA ARG A 34 -10.87 -27.91 3.92
C ARG A 34 -10.81 -26.37 4.03
N THR A 35 -11.96 -25.72 4.10
CA THR A 35 -12.12 -24.30 4.36
C THR A 35 -12.91 -24.10 5.63
N THR A 36 -12.57 -23.06 6.39
CA THR A 36 -13.26 -22.68 7.63
C THR A 36 -13.90 -21.32 7.43
N PRO A 37 -15.24 -21.17 7.57
CA PRO A 37 -15.87 -19.87 7.50
C PRO A 37 -15.24 -18.87 8.48
N SER A 38 -14.89 -17.68 7.99
CA SER A 38 -14.36 -16.58 8.81
C SER A 38 -15.50 -15.89 9.58
N VAL A 39 -16.25 -16.68 10.33
CA VAL A 39 -17.41 -16.26 11.13
C VAL A 39 -17.13 -16.53 12.58
N VAL A 40 -17.35 -15.51 13.42
CA VAL A 40 -17.18 -15.59 14.88
C VAL A 40 -18.45 -15.15 15.54
N ALA A 41 -18.92 -15.91 16.53
CA ALA A 41 -20.11 -15.57 17.29
C ALA A 41 -19.89 -15.75 18.80
N PHE A 42 -20.59 -14.96 19.57
CA PHE A 42 -20.63 -15.05 21.03
C PHE A 42 -22.00 -15.57 21.47
N SER A 43 -22.06 -16.77 22.05
CA SER A 43 -23.30 -17.33 22.55
C SER A 43 -23.80 -16.55 23.76
N LYS A 44 -25.08 -16.69 24.09
CA LYS A 44 -25.67 -16.13 25.34
C LYS A 44 -25.06 -16.72 26.59
N ALA A 45 -24.45 -17.90 26.53
CA ALA A 45 -23.74 -18.55 27.61
C ALA A 45 -22.28 -18.10 27.77
N GLY A 46 -21.81 -17.13 26.94
CA GLY A 46 -20.45 -16.62 26.96
C GLY A 46 -19.43 -17.46 26.17
N GLU A 47 -19.88 -18.47 25.42
CA GLU A 47 -19.00 -19.28 24.58
C GLU A 47 -18.66 -18.56 23.29
N VAL A 48 -17.43 -18.71 22.82
CA VAL A 48 -16.97 -18.24 21.52
C VAL A 48 -17.10 -19.35 20.49
N LEU A 49 -17.96 -19.14 19.51
CA LEU A 49 -18.17 -20.04 18.38
C LEU A 49 -17.42 -19.52 17.16
N VAL A 50 -16.79 -20.40 16.38
CA VAL A 50 -16.00 -20.01 15.20
C VAL A 50 -16.27 -21.00 14.07
N GLY A 51 -16.30 -20.49 12.84
CA GLY A 51 -16.44 -21.30 11.66
C GLY A 51 -17.88 -21.71 11.39
N GLU A 52 -18.07 -22.95 10.98
CA GLU A 52 -19.38 -23.48 10.56
C GLU A 52 -20.42 -23.43 11.69
N VAL A 53 -20.00 -23.68 12.92
CA VAL A 53 -20.90 -23.61 14.11
C VAL A 53 -21.40 -22.18 14.32
N ALA A 54 -20.53 -21.18 14.18
CA ALA A 54 -20.92 -19.77 14.25
C ALA A 54 -21.83 -19.37 13.09
N LYS A 55 -21.55 -19.84 11.86
CA LYS A 55 -22.36 -19.57 10.67
C LYS A 55 -23.79 -20.11 10.84
N ARG A 56 -23.97 -21.34 11.31
CA ARG A 56 -25.28 -21.98 11.47
C ARG A 56 -26.21 -21.29 12.45
N GLN A 57 -25.70 -20.68 13.52
CA GLN A 57 -26.50 -20.00 14.52
C GLN A 57 -26.71 -18.49 14.25
N ALA A 58 -26.12 -17.95 13.17
CA ALA A 58 -26.13 -16.52 12.88
C ALA A 58 -27.55 -15.94 12.73
N ILE A 59 -28.49 -16.72 12.19
CA ILE A 59 -29.90 -16.30 12.02
C ILE A 59 -30.55 -16.00 13.37
N THR A 60 -30.29 -16.83 14.39
CA THR A 60 -30.90 -16.71 15.71
C THR A 60 -30.11 -15.84 16.68
N ASN A 61 -28.90 -15.42 16.28
CA ASN A 61 -27.98 -14.63 17.08
C ASN A 61 -27.24 -13.56 16.22
N PRO A 62 -27.97 -12.75 15.42
CA PRO A 62 -27.35 -11.85 14.46
C PRO A 62 -26.51 -10.75 15.12
N ASP A 63 -26.95 -10.22 16.29
CA ASP A 63 -26.29 -9.10 16.97
C ASP A 63 -24.96 -9.48 17.61
N ARG A 64 -24.68 -10.77 17.77
CA ARG A 64 -23.47 -11.31 18.39
C ARG A 64 -22.64 -12.16 17.43
N THR A 65 -22.92 -12.06 16.12
CA THR A 65 -22.25 -12.81 15.05
C THR A 65 -21.56 -11.87 14.08
N PHE A 66 -20.27 -12.05 13.90
CA PHE A 66 -19.40 -11.25 13.06
C PHE A 66 -19.02 -12.03 11.81
N ARG A 67 -19.23 -11.39 10.64
CA ARG A 67 -18.82 -11.86 9.32
C ARG A 67 -17.99 -10.78 8.65
N SER A 68 -17.14 -11.15 7.71
CA SER A 68 -16.35 -10.22 6.86
C SER A 68 -15.54 -9.20 7.65
N ILE A 69 -15.12 -9.56 8.89
CA ILE A 69 -14.41 -8.64 9.79
C ILE A 69 -13.08 -8.16 9.22
N LYS A 70 -12.49 -8.90 8.28
CA LYS A 70 -11.27 -8.52 7.58
C LYS A 70 -11.41 -7.17 6.85
N ARG A 71 -12.63 -6.80 6.43
CA ARG A 71 -12.93 -5.49 5.83
C ARG A 71 -12.75 -4.30 6.77
N HIS A 72 -12.65 -4.56 8.09
CA HIS A 72 -12.44 -3.54 9.12
C HIS A 72 -11.02 -3.57 9.71
N MET A 73 -10.14 -4.43 9.19
CA MET A 73 -8.75 -4.47 9.64
C MET A 73 -8.06 -3.13 9.38
N GLY A 74 -7.33 -2.64 10.37
CA GLY A 74 -6.68 -1.34 10.33
C GLY A 74 -7.60 -0.14 10.60
N GLU A 75 -8.92 -0.34 10.75
CA GLU A 75 -9.89 0.71 11.06
C GLU A 75 -10.10 0.90 12.57
N ALA A 76 -10.55 2.10 12.99
CA ALA A 76 -10.95 2.38 14.37
C ALA A 76 -12.29 1.71 14.77
N TRP A 77 -12.72 0.73 13.99
CA TRP A 77 -13.96 0.00 14.20
C TRP A 77 -13.94 -0.80 15.51
N LYS A 78 -15.07 -0.83 16.18
CA LYS A 78 -15.32 -1.70 17.34
C LYS A 78 -16.73 -2.27 17.25
N SER A 79 -16.90 -3.48 17.76
CA SER A 79 -18.22 -4.12 17.87
C SER A 79 -19.17 -3.29 18.76
N ASP A 80 -20.46 -3.59 18.66
CA ASP A 80 -21.40 -3.27 19.73
C ASP A 80 -20.95 -3.94 21.04
N ASP A 81 -21.53 -3.48 22.16
CA ASP A 81 -21.22 -4.06 23.45
C ASP A 81 -21.72 -5.52 23.52
N ILE A 82 -20.82 -6.44 23.86
CA ILE A 82 -21.12 -7.84 24.09
C ILE A 82 -20.66 -8.20 25.51
N ASP A 83 -21.62 -8.32 26.41
CA ASP A 83 -21.38 -8.69 27.82
C ASP A 83 -20.38 -7.75 28.51
N GLY A 84 -20.46 -6.43 28.25
CA GLY A 84 -19.60 -5.40 28.81
C GLY A 84 -18.27 -5.20 28.09
N LYS A 85 -18.09 -5.83 26.92
CA LYS A 85 -16.87 -5.71 26.12
C LYS A 85 -17.17 -5.35 24.67
N ARG A 86 -16.35 -4.45 24.09
CA ARG A 86 -16.31 -4.15 22.66
C ARG A 86 -15.04 -4.73 22.06
N TYR A 87 -15.19 -5.47 20.99
CA TYR A 87 -14.09 -6.17 20.31
C TYR A 87 -13.57 -5.40 19.12
N THR A 88 -12.26 -5.42 18.92
CA THR A 88 -11.59 -4.90 17.72
C THR A 88 -11.58 -5.94 16.60
N PRO A 89 -11.33 -5.55 15.34
CA PRO A 89 -11.19 -6.50 14.23
C PRO A 89 -10.09 -7.53 14.47
N GLN A 90 -8.97 -7.11 15.09
CA GLN A 90 -7.85 -8.00 15.43
C GLN A 90 -8.27 -9.09 16.42
N GLU A 91 -9.01 -8.72 17.48
CA GLU A 91 -9.48 -9.67 18.49
C GLU A 91 -10.46 -10.70 17.91
N ILE A 92 -11.34 -10.26 16.99
CA ILE A 92 -12.29 -11.17 16.33
C ILE A 92 -11.55 -12.08 15.33
N SER A 93 -10.65 -11.53 14.50
CA SER A 93 -9.84 -12.32 13.56
C SER A 93 -8.95 -13.32 14.28
N ALA A 94 -8.43 -12.96 15.45
CA ALA A 94 -7.66 -13.87 16.29
C ALA A 94 -8.45 -15.11 16.70
N ARG A 95 -9.79 -15.02 16.88
CA ARG A 95 -10.62 -16.20 17.17
C ARG A 95 -10.62 -17.20 16.02
N THR A 96 -10.67 -16.70 14.78
CA THR A 96 -10.54 -17.54 13.58
C THR A 96 -9.16 -18.21 13.55
N LEU A 97 -8.09 -17.45 13.77
CA LEU A 97 -6.72 -17.98 13.82
C LEU A 97 -6.53 -19.01 14.94
N MET A 98 -7.13 -18.80 16.12
CA MET A 98 -7.11 -19.78 17.23
C MET A 98 -7.81 -21.09 16.86
N LYS A 99 -8.91 -21.04 16.08
CA LYS A 99 -9.55 -22.25 15.57
C LYS A 99 -8.66 -22.98 14.60
N LEU A 100 -8.12 -22.28 13.59
CA LEU A 100 -7.23 -22.87 12.59
C LEU A 100 -5.99 -23.52 13.24
N LYS A 101 -5.43 -22.83 14.26
CA LYS A 101 -4.32 -23.37 15.04
C LYS A 101 -4.70 -24.67 15.75
N ARG A 102 -5.84 -24.71 16.45
CA ARG A 102 -6.33 -25.92 17.15
C ARG A 102 -6.60 -27.08 16.18
N ASP A 103 -7.22 -26.78 15.03
CA ASP A 103 -7.49 -27.78 14.01
C ASP A 103 -6.17 -28.33 13.43
N ALA A 104 -5.18 -27.45 13.21
CA ALA A 104 -3.85 -27.86 12.77
C ALA A 104 -3.12 -28.71 13.83
N GLU A 105 -3.16 -28.33 15.10
CA GLU A 105 -2.58 -29.08 16.21
C GLU A 105 -3.21 -30.48 16.37
N ALA A 106 -4.55 -30.55 16.22
CA ALA A 106 -5.27 -31.82 16.26
C ALA A 106 -4.89 -32.76 15.11
N TYR A 107 -4.73 -32.21 13.89
CA TYR A 107 -4.32 -32.98 12.72
C TYR A 107 -2.86 -33.44 12.79
N LEU A 108 -1.97 -32.53 13.19
CA LEU A 108 -0.53 -32.76 13.19
C LEU A 108 -0.02 -33.55 14.42
N GLY A 109 -0.78 -33.56 15.50
CA GLY A 109 -0.40 -34.24 16.76
C GLY A 109 0.69 -33.52 17.57
N TYR A 110 0.98 -32.25 17.26
CA TYR A 110 1.94 -31.42 18.00
C TYR A 110 1.53 -29.94 18.02
N THR A 111 2.13 -29.15 18.90
CA THR A 111 1.83 -27.73 19.07
C THR A 111 2.32 -26.90 17.89
N VAL A 112 1.47 -26.05 17.38
CA VAL A 112 1.77 -25.06 16.33
C VAL A 112 2.03 -23.70 17.00
N THR A 113 3.25 -23.19 16.86
CA THR A 113 3.65 -21.92 17.48
C THR A 113 3.96 -20.82 16.47
N GLN A 114 4.20 -21.17 15.21
CA GLN A 114 4.65 -20.26 14.15
C GLN A 114 3.72 -20.31 12.96
N ALA A 115 3.52 -19.17 12.31
CA ALA A 115 2.73 -19.10 11.08
C ALA A 115 3.24 -18.05 10.10
N VAL A 116 3.02 -18.30 8.81
CA VAL A 116 2.97 -17.29 7.75
C VAL A 116 1.49 -17.00 7.51
N ILE A 117 1.09 -15.73 7.56
CA ILE A 117 -0.31 -15.30 7.40
C ILE A 117 -0.42 -14.40 6.16
N THR A 118 -1.47 -14.60 5.37
CA THR A 118 -1.67 -13.85 4.13
C THR A 118 -2.52 -12.60 4.33
N VAL A 119 -2.26 -11.62 3.48
CA VAL A 119 -3.05 -10.39 3.36
C VAL A 119 -3.26 -10.05 1.89
N PRO A 120 -4.33 -9.32 1.54
CA PRO A 120 -4.45 -8.71 0.22
C PRO A 120 -3.20 -7.89 -0.13
N ALA A 121 -2.77 -7.92 -1.39
CA ALA A 121 -1.56 -7.22 -1.81
C ALA A 121 -1.68 -5.70 -1.64
N TYR A 122 -2.90 -5.19 -1.79
CA TYR A 122 -3.22 -3.77 -1.68
C TYR A 122 -3.54 -3.30 -0.24
N PHE A 123 -3.34 -4.17 0.76
CA PHE A 123 -3.43 -3.77 2.17
C PHE A 123 -2.34 -2.76 2.51
N ASP A 124 -2.76 -1.69 3.21
CA ASP A 124 -1.84 -0.69 3.76
C ASP A 124 -1.10 -1.19 5.01
N ASP A 125 -0.17 -0.40 5.51
CA ASP A 125 0.64 -0.73 6.68
C ASP A 125 -0.20 -0.99 7.94
N ALA A 126 -1.27 -0.21 8.17
CA ALA A 126 -2.17 -0.38 9.31
C ALA A 126 -2.90 -1.73 9.28
N GLN A 127 -3.37 -2.14 8.10
CA GLN A 127 -4.07 -3.40 7.89
C GLN A 127 -3.12 -4.60 8.04
N ARG A 128 -1.87 -4.48 7.56
CA ARG A 128 -0.80 -5.49 7.73
C ARG A 128 -0.43 -5.65 9.19
N THR A 129 -0.21 -4.56 9.90
CA THR A 129 0.09 -4.55 11.34
C THR A 129 -1.06 -5.17 12.14
N ALA A 130 -2.31 -4.79 11.87
CA ALA A 130 -3.48 -5.35 12.53
C ALA A 130 -3.61 -6.87 12.29
N THR A 131 -3.25 -7.36 11.11
CA THR A 131 -3.24 -8.79 10.80
C THR A 131 -2.14 -9.52 11.59
N LYS A 132 -0.95 -8.93 11.68
CA LYS A 132 0.16 -9.46 12.49
C LYS A 132 -0.22 -9.53 13.98
N GLU A 133 -0.85 -8.47 14.49
CA GLU A 133 -1.39 -8.42 15.87
C GLU A 133 -2.43 -9.51 16.14
N ALA A 134 -3.35 -9.75 15.18
CA ALA A 134 -4.32 -10.84 15.29
C ALA A 134 -3.63 -12.21 15.44
N GLY A 135 -2.55 -12.45 14.69
CA GLY A 135 -1.70 -13.64 14.82
C GLY A 135 -1.08 -13.76 16.21
N GLN A 136 -0.53 -12.68 16.73
CA GLN A 136 0.05 -12.63 18.07
C GLN A 136 -0.99 -12.88 19.18
N ILE A 137 -2.18 -12.27 19.07
CA ILE A 137 -3.32 -12.51 19.98
C ILE A 137 -3.75 -13.99 19.95
N ALA A 138 -3.64 -14.65 18.78
CA ALA A 138 -3.92 -16.07 18.65
C ALA A 138 -2.80 -16.98 19.23
N GLY A 139 -1.73 -16.40 19.77
CA GLY A 139 -0.59 -17.14 20.32
C GLY A 139 0.27 -17.76 19.23
N LEU A 140 0.42 -17.07 18.10
CA LEU A 140 1.30 -17.44 16.99
C LEU A 140 2.44 -16.43 16.87
N GLU A 141 3.65 -16.92 16.72
CA GLU A 141 4.77 -16.13 16.20
C GLU A 141 4.56 -15.97 14.69
N VAL A 142 4.28 -14.75 14.24
CA VAL A 142 4.08 -14.46 12.82
C VAL A 142 5.44 -14.28 12.16
N LEU A 143 5.91 -15.32 11.46
CA LEU A 143 7.19 -15.34 10.79
C LEU A 143 7.23 -14.33 9.63
N ARG A 144 6.11 -14.23 8.89
CA ARG A 144 5.94 -13.31 7.77
C ARG A 144 4.47 -13.03 7.52
N ILE A 145 4.17 -11.79 7.14
CA ILE A 145 2.95 -11.42 6.42
C ILE A 145 3.30 -11.46 4.93
N ILE A 146 2.52 -12.21 4.13
CA ILE A 146 2.74 -12.38 2.69
C ILE A 146 1.48 -11.97 1.91
N ASN A 147 1.66 -11.40 0.73
CA ASN A 147 0.54 -11.03 -0.13
C ASN A 147 -0.15 -12.28 -0.72
N GLU A 148 -1.48 -12.30 -0.76
CA GLU A 148 -2.30 -13.39 -1.28
C GLU A 148 -1.93 -13.78 -2.72
N PRO A 149 -1.84 -12.84 -3.70
CA PRO A 149 -1.45 -13.19 -5.06
C PRO A 149 0.00 -13.69 -5.16
N THR A 150 0.87 -13.20 -4.30
CA THR A 150 2.26 -13.67 -4.23
C THR A 150 2.34 -15.10 -3.70
N ALA A 151 1.57 -15.41 -2.67
CA ALA A 151 1.44 -16.79 -2.16
C ALA A 151 0.85 -17.72 -3.23
N ALA A 152 -0.19 -17.29 -3.95
CA ALA A 152 -0.77 -18.08 -5.03
C ALA A 152 0.22 -18.36 -6.18
N ALA A 153 1.02 -17.36 -6.56
CA ALA A 153 2.07 -17.53 -7.56
C ALA A 153 3.16 -18.49 -7.08
N LEU A 154 3.54 -18.43 -5.81
CA LEU A 154 4.50 -19.34 -5.20
C LEU A 154 4.02 -20.81 -5.25
N ALA A 155 2.75 -21.03 -4.91
CA ALA A 155 2.14 -22.38 -5.02
C ALA A 155 2.08 -22.88 -6.47
N TYR A 156 1.78 -21.99 -7.42
CA TYR A 156 1.72 -22.30 -8.85
C TYR A 156 3.09 -22.62 -9.44
N GLY A 157 4.11 -21.86 -9.05
CA GLY A 157 5.44 -21.93 -9.65
C GLY A 157 6.35 -23.03 -9.09
N LEU A 158 5.95 -23.75 -8.03
CA LEU A 158 6.77 -24.80 -7.40
C LEU A 158 7.22 -25.89 -8.36
N ASP A 159 6.34 -26.28 -9.29
CA ASP A 159 6.59 -27.35 -10.25
C ASP A 159 7.09 -26.85 -11.60
N LYS A 160 7.34 -25.53 -11.73
CA LYS A 160 7.75 -24.92 -12.98
C LYS A 160 9.27 -24.89 -13.12
N GLY A 161 9.73 -25.12 -14.35
CA GLY A 161 11.16 -25.20 -14.67
C GLY A 161 11.86 -23.83 -14.67
N ALA A 162 13.08 -23.81 -15.18
CA ALA A 162 13.97 -22.64 -15.21
C ALA A 162 13.62 -21.56 -16.27
N GLU A 163 12.48 -21.66 -16.95
CA GLU A 163 12.06 -20.66 -17.95
C GLU A 163 11.45 -19.45 -17.26
N ASP A 164 11.83 -18.25 -17.72
CA ASP A 164 11.24 -17.00 -17.22
C ASP A 164 9.78 -16.89 -17.71
N GLU A 165 8.83 -16.91 -16.78
CA GLU A 165 7.39 -16.77 -17.06
C GLU A 165 6.84 -15.46 -16.51
N LYS A 166 6.01 -14.76 -17.30
CA LYS A 166 5.22 -13.61 -16.86
C LYS A 166 3.81 -14.08 -16.52
N VAL A 167 3.48 -13.97 -15.24
CA VAL A 167 2.24 -14.49 -14.67
C VAL A 167 1.40 -13.33 -14.14
N LEU A 168 0.12 -13.32 -14.49
CA LEU A 168 -0.85 -12.43 -13.88
C LEU A 168 -1.70 -13.24 -12.90
N VAL A 169 -1.78 -12.79 -11.66
CA VAL A 169 -2.69 -13.31 -10.64
C VAL A 169 -3.87 -12.35 -10.51
N PHE A 170 -5.08 -12.89 -10.72
CA PHE A 170 -6.35 -12.18 -10.58
C PHE A 170 -7.08 -12.78 -9.38
N ASP A 171 -7.02 -12.09 -8.25
CA ASP A 171 -7.58 -12.56 -6.98
C ASP A 171 -8.84 -11.78 -6.64
N LEU A 172 -10.01 -12.43 -6.79
CA LEU A 172 -11.30 -11.88 -6.39
C LEU A 172 -11.89 -12.73 -5.27
N GLY A 173 -11.65 -12.29 -4.04
CA GLY A 173 -12.14 -12.95 -2.83
C GLY A 173 -13.58 -12.58 -2.46
N GLY A 174 -13.94 -12.81 -1.21
CA GLY A 174 -15.25 -12.41 -0.66
C GLY A 174 -15.35 -10.92 -0.37
N GLY A 175 -14.24 -10.25 -0.07
CA GLY A 175 -14.22 -8.85 0.35
C GLY A 175 -13.23 -7.96 -0.37
N THR A 176 -12.24 -8.51 -1.06
CA THR A 176 -11.13 -7.78 -1.69
C THR A 176 -10.88 -8.30 -3.09
N PHE A 177 -10.31 -7.43 -3.92
CA PHE A 177 -9.85 -7.73 -5.27
C PHE A 177 -8.42 -7.25 -5.45
N ASP A 178 -7.53 -8.12 -5.91
CA ASP A 178 -6.14 -7.80 -6.23
C ASP A 178 -5.76 -8.32 -7.62
N VAL A 179 -4.95 -7.55 -8.34
CA VAL A 179 -4.28 -7.97 -9.56
C VAL A 179 -2.79 -7.74 -9.40
N SER A 180 -2.00 -8.80 -9.54
CA SER A 180 -0.55 -8.71 -9.48
C SER A 180 0.09 -9.31 -10.73
N VAL A 181 1.12 -8.65 -11.22
CA VAL A 181 1.95 -9.12 -12.33
C VAL A 181 3.29 -9.53 -11.76
N LEU A 182 3.72 -10.76 -12.04
CA LEU A 182 4.96 -11.35 -11.54
C LEU A 182 5.80 -11.88 -12.70
N GLU A 183 7.11 -11.85 -12.49
CA GLU A 183 8.07 -12.67 -13.24
C GLU A 183 8.57 -13.81 -12.37
N ILE A 184 8.49 -15.03 -12.89
CA ILE A 184 8.89 -16.25 -12.21
C ILE A 184 9.98 -16.92 -13.04
N GLY A 185 11.15 -17.17 -12.47
CA GLY A 185 12.24 -17.84 -13.17
C GLY A 185 13.38 -18.24 -12.23
N GLU A 186 14.01 -19.40 -12.46
CA GLU A 186 15.16 -19.89 -11.69
C GLU A 186 14.93 -19.86 -10.15
N GLY A 187 13.70 -20.10 -9.67
CA GLY A 187 13.38 -20.05 -8.24
C GLY A 187 13.15 -18.63 -7.69
N VAL A 188 13.24 -17.59 -8.51
CA VAL A 188 12.95 -16.21 -8.13
C VAL A 188 11.51 -15.86 -8.51
N PHE A 189 10.77 -15.35 -7.55
CA PHE A 189 9.41 -14.82 -7.70
C PHE A 189 9.45 -13.32 -7.48
N GLU A 190 9.45 -12.54 -8.55
CA GLU A 190 9.52 -11.08 -8.49
C GLU A 190 8.17 -10.45 -8.85
N VAL A 191 7.55 -9.77 -7.90
CA VAL A 191 6.36 -8.94 -8.17
C VAL A 191 6.82 -7.70 -8.91
N LYS A 192 6.25 -7.43 -10.08
CA LYS A 192 6.54 -6.23 -10.89
C LYS A 192 5.59 -5.10 -10.57
N SER A 193 4.33 -5.42 -10.34
CA SER A 193 3.31 -4.46 -9.94
C SER A 193 2.16 -5.15 -9.24
N THR A 194 1.44 -4.40 -8.42
CA THR A 194 0.18 -4.81 -7.82
C THR A 194 -0.80 -3.65 -7.79
N HIS A 195 -2.06 -3.95 -8.06
CA HIS A 195 -3.19 -3.04 -7.94
C HIS A 195 -4.39 -3.78 -7.40
N GLY A 196 -5.34 -3.08 -6.82
CA GLY A 196 -6.49 -3.76 -6.24
C GLY A 196 -7.62 -2.85 -5.81
N ASP A 197 -8.64 -3.48 -5.27
CA ASP A 197 -9.80 -2.87 -4.66
C ASP A 197 -10.12 -3.60 -3.34
N THR A 198 -9.74 -3.05 -2.15
CA THR A 198 -9.91 -3.68 -0.83
C THR A 198 -11.37 -3.76 -0.35
N LYS A 199 -12.35 -3.20 -1.06
CA LYS A 199 -13.81 -3.30 -0.79
C LYS A 199 -14.62 -3.78 -2.00
N LEU A 200 -14.00 -4.56 -2.89
CA LEU A 200 -14.67 -5.23 -3.98
C LEU A 200 -14.51 -6.75 -3.79
N GLY A 201 -15.60 -7.45 -3.60
CA GLY A 201 -15.58 -8.91 -3.45
C GLY A 201 -16.97 -9.50 -3.43
N GLY A 202 -17.06 -10.81 -3.29
CA GLY A 202 -18.31 -11.58 -3.34
C GLY A 202 -19.45 -11.02 -2.48
N ASP A 203 -19.12 -10.39 -1.34
CA ASP A 203 -20.10 -9.75 -0.46
C ASP A 203 -20.87 -8.61 -1.16
N ASP A 204 -20.22 -7.90 -2.11
CA ASP A 204 -20.86 -6.81 -2.86
C ASP A 204 -21.83 -7.37 -3.89
N TRP A 205 -21.52 -8.52 -4.50
CA TRP A 205 -22.47 -9.27 -5.35
C TRP A 205 -23.66 -9.78 -4.55
N ASP A 206 -23.42 -10.32 -3.35
CA ASP A 206 -24.48 -10.75 -2.44
C ASP A 206 -25.38 -9.57 -2.05
N GLN A 207 -24.81 -8.41 -1.76
CA GLN A 207 -25.58 -7.22 -1.43
C GLN A 207 -26.51 -6.77 -2.57
N ARG A 208 -26.10 -6.89 -3.85
CA ARG A 208 -26.97 -6.60 -4.99
C ARG A 208 -28.20 -7.53 -5.03
N ILE A 209 -28.01 -8.81 -4.72
CA ILE A 209 -29.12 -9.76 -4.63
C ILE A 209 -30.04 -9.39 -3.46
N ILE A 210 -29.48 -9.06 -2.30
CA ILE A 210 -30.24 -8.64 -1.12
C ILE A 210 -31.08 -7.41 -1.44
N ASP A 211 -30.48 -6.36 -2.00
CA ASP A 211 -31.16 -5.11 -2.35
C ASP A 211 -32.32 -5.37 -3.34
N TRP A 212 -32.08 -6.23 -4.32
CA TRP A 212 -33.12 -6.64 -5.26
C TRP A 212 -34.27 -7.38 -4.56
N LEU A 213 -33.99 -8.37 -3.70
CA LEU A 213 -35.00 -9.11 -2.95
C LEU A 213 -35.81 -8.22 -2.01
N VAL A 214 -35.16 -7.30 -1.30
CA VAL A 214 -35.83 -6.32 -0.43
C VAL A 214 -36.74 -5.43 -1.26
N GLY A 215 -36.28 -4.96 -2.42
CA GLY A 215 -37.07 -4.14 -3.34
C GLY A 215 -38.30 -4.88 -3.88
N GLN A 216 -38.17 -6.14 -4.33
CA GLN A 216 -39.27 -6.97 -4.80
C GLN A 216 -40.32 -7.20 -3.69
N PHE A 217 -39.83 -7.60 -2.50
CA PHE A 217 -40.70 -7.87 -1.37
C PHE A 217 -41.46 -6.62 -0.89
N LYS A 218 -40.79 -5.47 -0.83
CA LYS A 218 -41.40 -4.20 -0.47
C LYS A 218 -42.47 -3.78 -1.48
N SER A 219 -42.20 -4.01 -2.77
CA SER A 219 -43.16 -3.69 -3.83
C SER A 219 -44.40 -4.60 -3.78
N ALA A 220 -44.22 -5.90 -3.43
CA ALA A 220 -45.31 -6.87 -3.35
C ALA A 220 -46.15 -6.77 -2.07
N HIS A 221 -45.51 -6.50 -0.94
CA HIS A 221 -46.10 -6.61 0.40
C HIS A 221 -46.13 -5.31 1.20
N GLY A 222 -45.47 -4.25 0.74
CA GLY A 222 -45.36 -2.98 1.48
C GLY A 222 -44.46 -3.04 2.72
N VAL A 223 -43.75 -4.14 2.94
CA VAL A 223 -42.91 -4.40 4.13
C VAL A 223 -41.44 -4.30 3.77
N ASP A 224 -40.67 -3.57 4.56
CA ASP A 224 -39.22 -3.44 4.38
C ASP A 224 -38.48 -4.49 5.22
N LEU A 225 -37.93 -5.51 4.55
CA LEU A 225 -37.17 -6.59 5.22
C LEU A 225 -35.83 -6.11 5.79
N ALA A 226 -35.30 -4.98 5.34
CA ALA A 226 -34.03 -4.44 5.86
C ALA A 226 -34.13 -3.99 7.34
N ALA A 227 -35.35 -3.71 7.83
CA ALA A 227 -35.61 -3.36 9.21
C ALA A 227 -35.58 -4.55 10.17
N ASP A 228 -35.70 -5.78 9.66
CA ASP A 228 -35.69 -7.02 10.46
C ASP A 228 -34.32 -7.70 10.34
N ARG A 229 -33.57 -7.72 11.44
CA ARG A 229 -32.23 -8.31 11.53
C ARG A 229 -32.20 -9.81 11.22
N MET A 230 -33.23 -10.55 11.64
CA MET A 230 -33.32 -11.98 11.34
C MET A 230 -33.62 -12.22 9.84
N ALA A 231 -34.54 -11.42 9.27
CA ALA A 231 -34.82 -11.47 7.85
C ALA A 231 -33.55 -11.10 7.03
N THR A 232 -32.86 -10.03 7.42
CA THR A 232 -31.59 -9.61 6.77
C THR A 232 -30.55 -10.73 6.80
N GLN A 233 -30.39 -11.45 7.92
CA GLN A 233 -29.43 -12.55 8.00
C GLN A 233 -29.82 -13.72 7.10
N ARG A 234 -31.11 -14.04 7.02
CA ARG A 234 -31.62 -15.08 6.10
C ARG A 234 -31.45 -14.68 4.63
N LEU A 235 -31.67 -13.40 4.31
CA LEU A 235 -31.40 -12.85 2.97
C LEU A 235 -29.93 -12.97 2.59
N LYS A 236 -28.99 -12.68 3.50
CA LYS A 236 -27.54 -12.83 3.25
C LYS A 236 -27.16 -14.27 2.89
N GLU A 237 -27.66 -15.24 3.65
CA GLU A 237 -27.38 -16.66 3.38
C GLU A 237 -28.00 -17.13 2.05
N ALA A 238 -29.22 -16.67 1.77
CA ALA A 238 -29.89 -17.00 0.51
C ALA A 238 -29.22 -16.35 -0.71
N ALA A 239 -28.74 -15.11 -0.57
CA ALA A 239 -28.01 -14.40 -1.63
C ALA A 239 -26.67 -15.07 -1.94
N GLU A 240 -25.86 -15.39 -0.91
CA GLU A 240 -24.60 -16.13 -1.07
C GLU A 240 -24.84 -17.47 -1.79
N LYS A 241 -25.86 -18.21 -1.35
CA LYS A 241 -26.25 -19.48 -1.98
C LYS A 241 -26.67 -19.30 -3.44
N ALA A 242 -27.53 -18.32 -3.72
CA ALA A 242 -28.00 -18.04 -5.09
C ALA A 242 -26.82 -17.63 -6.01
N LYS A 243 -25.89 -16.80 -5.55
CA LYS A 243 -24.66 -16.45 -6.28
C LYS A 243 -23.85 -17.69 -6.66
N ILE A 244 -23.64 -18.61 -5.69
CA ILE A 244 -22.90 -19.85 -5.90
C ILE A 244 -23.63 -20.75 -6.92
N GLU A 245 -24.94 -20.92 -6.78
CA GLU A 245 -25.75 -21.74 -7.70
C GLU A 245 -25.74 -21.14 -9.11
N LEU A 246 -25.90 -19.83 -9.26
CA LEU A 246 -25.87 -19.15 -10.57
C LEU A 246 -24.49 -19.22 -11.26
N SER A 247 -23.44 -19.59 -10.56
CA SER A 247 -22.16 -19.91 -11.20
C SER A 247 -22.21 -21.23 -11.98
N GLN A 248 -23.16 -22.13 -11.66
CA GLN A 248 -23.29 -23.45 -12.29
C GLN A 248 -24.54 -23.55 -13.17
N VAL A 249 -25.67 -22.95 -12.73
CA VAL A 249 -26.97 -23.03 -13.44
C VAL A 249 -27.40 -21.67 -13.98
N GLN A 250 -28.36 -21.68 -14.94
CA GLN A 250 -28.86 -20.44 -15.57
C GLN A 250 -29.93 -19.72 -14.75
N GLN A 251 -30.53 -20.40 -13.78
CA GLN A 251 -31.62 -19.90 -12.95
C GLN A 251 -31.63 -20.61 -11.60
N THR A 252 -31.94 -19.90 -10.53
CA THR A 252 -32.14 -20.47 -9.20
C THR A 252 -33.43 -19.93 -8.56
N GLN A 253 -34.00 -20.68 -7.62
CA GLN A 253 -35.15 -20.28 -6.82
C GLN A 253 -34.71 -19.91 -5.41
N ILE A 254 -35.07 -18.70 -4.96
CA ILE A 254 -34.82 -18.20 -3.63
C ILE A 254 -36.11 -18.28 -2.85
N ASN A 255 -36.24 -19.31 -2.00
CA ASN A 255 -37.45 -19.56 -1.21
C ASN A 255 -37.13 -19.41 0.28
N LEU A 256 -37.72 -18.41 0.94
CA LEU A 256 -37.58 -18.12 2.36
C LEU A 256 -38.98 -18.10 3.02
N PRO A 257 -39.51 -19.26 3.43
CA PRO A 257 -40.79 -19.33 4.10
C PRO A 257 -40.71 -18.60 5.47
N PHE A 258 -41.81 -17.95 5.84
CA PHE A 258 -41.92 -17.22 7.12
C PHE A 258 -40.77 -16.20 7.31
N ILE A 259 -40.53 -15.39 6.25
CA ILE A 259 -39.41 -14.41 6.30
C ILE A 259 -39.70 -13.30 7.31
N THR A 260 -40.95 -12.90 7.42
CA THR A 260 -41.48 -11.94 8.40
C THR A 260 -42.96 -12.20 8.64
N ALA A 261 -43.57 -11.45 9.57
CA ALA A 261 -45.01 -11.53 9.88
C ALA A 261 -45.59 -10.11 10.01
N THR A 262 -46.85 -9.96 9.58
CA THR A 262 -47.67 -8.76 9.78
C THR A 262 -48.90 -9.10 10.63
N ALA A 263 -49.77 -8.10 10.87
CA ALA A 263 -51.03 -8.31 11.54
C ALA A 263 -51.96 -9.30 10.79
N ASP A 264 -51.78 -9.40 9.45
CA ASP A 264 -52.57 -10.29 8.61
C ASP A 264 -51.99 -11.71 8.52
N GLY A 265 -50.84 -11.96 9.12
CA GLY A 265 -50.22 -13.28 9.16
C GLY A 265 -48.78 -13.31 8.66
N PRO A 266 -48.20 -14.53 8.56
CA PRO A 266 -46.84 -14.72 8.08
C PRO A 266 -46.71 -14.42 6.57
N LEU A 267 -45.60 -13.81 6.19
CA LEU A 267 -45.23 -13.57 4.79
C LEU A 267 -44.06 -14.44 4.37
N HIS A 268 -44.04 -14.80 3.12
CA HIS A 268 -43.04 -15.68 2.49
C HIS A 268 -42.39 -14.94 1.31
N LEU A 269 -41.08 -15.15 1.12
CA LEU A 269 -40.37 -14.69 -0.04
C LEU A 269 -40.12 -15.91 -0.95
N ASP A 270 -40.55 -15.82 -2.20
CA ASP A 270 -40.36 -16.85 -3.20
C ASP A 270 -40.08 -16.18 -4.55
N GLU A 271 -38.79 -16.06 -4.87
CA GLU A 271 -38.32 -15.32 -6.06
C GLU A 271 -37.43 -16.20 -6.94
N SER A 272 -37.55 -16.02 -8.24
CA SER A 272 -36.71 -16.69 -9.23
C SER A 272 -35.68 -15.72 -9.79
N LEU A 273 -34.40 -16.04 -9.65
CA LEU A 273 -33.30 -15.22 -10.16
C LEU A 273 -32.58 -15.94 -11.30
N THR A 274 -32.50 -15.29 -12.46
CA THR A 274 -31.71 -15.79 -13.60
C THR A 274 -30.29 -15.24 -13.54
N ARG A 275 -29.33 -16.02 -14.12
CA ARG A 275 -27.92 -15.56 -14.27
C ARG A 275 -27.85 -14.24 -15.07
N ALA A 276 -28.67 -14.12 -16.15
CA ALA A 276 -28.69 -12.88 -16.93
C ALA A 276 -29.11 -11.67 -16.10
N LYS A 277 -30.13 -11.79 -15.25
CA LYS A 277 -30.56 -10.72 -14.34
C LYS A 277 -29.52 -10.41 -13.29
N PHE A 278 -28.88 -11.45 -12.74
CA PHE A 278 -27.78 -11.28 -11.79
C PHE A 278 -26.60 -10.53 -12.42
N GLN A 279 -26.18 -10.89 -13.62
CA GLN A 279 -25.12 -10.21 -14.36
C GLN A 279 -25.48 -8.75 -14.70
N GLU A 280 -26.74 -8.48 -15.07
CA GLU A 280 -27.23 -7.11 -15.28
C GLU A 280 -27.09 -6.25 -14.01
N MET A 281 -27.54 -6.77 -12.86
CA MET A 281 -27.49 -6.04 -11.58
C MET A 281 -26.07 -5.78 -11.05
N THR A 282 -25.09 -6.54 -11.52
CA THR A 282 -23.72 -6.52 -11.03
C THR A 282 -22.69 -6.10 -12.08
N ALA A 283 -23.17 -5.55 -13.22
CA ALA A 283 -22.29 -5.16 -14.32
C ALA A 283 -21.24 -4.09 -13.92
N ASP A 284 -21.64 -3.16 -13.06
CA ASP A 284 -20.75 -2.13 -12.53
C ASP A 284 -19.64 -2.73 -11.64
N LEU A 285 -19.91 -3.79 -10.89
CA LEU A 285 -18.90 -4.48 -10.06
C LEU A 285 -17.86 -5.20 -10.94
N ILE A 286 -18.30 -5.78 -12.05
CA ILE A 286 -17.40 -6.38 -13.05
C ILE A 286 -16.51 -5.30 -13.69
N GLU A 287 -17.07 -4.13 -14.01
CA GLU A 287 -16.28 -3.04 -14.60
C GLU A 287 -15.26 -2.46 -13.63
N ARG A 288 -15.54 -2.45 -12.32
CA ARG A 288 -14.56 -2.06 -11.29
C ARG A 288 -13.31 -2.94 -11.28
N CYS A 289 -13.36 -4.17 -11.76
CA CYS A 289 -12.19 -5.03 -11.89
C CYS A 289 -11.26 -4.62 -13.06
N ARG A 290 -11.76 -3.91 -14.07
CA ARG A 290 -11.01 -3.55 -15.27
C ARG A 290 -9.88 -2.58 -14.98
N ILE A 291 -10.16 -1.53 -14.23
CA ILE A 291 -9.20 -0.44 -13.99
C ILE A 291 -7.93 -0.94 -13.27
N PRO A 292 -8.02 -1.65 -12.12
CA PRO A 292 -6.84 -2.22 -11.47
C PRO A 292 -6.06 -3.17 -12.38
N PHE A 293 -6.75 -3.95 -13.22
CA PHE A 293 -6.10 -4.83 -14.19
C PHE A 293 -5.24 -4.04 -15.21
N GLU A 294 -5.77 -2.97 -15.78
CA GLU A 294 -5.07 -2.15 -16.76
C GLU A 294 -3.88 -1.41 -16.13
N HIS A 295 -4.04 -0.91 -14.90
CA HIS A 295 -2.97 -0.26 -14.15
C HIS A 295 -1.85 -1.24 -13.80
N ALA A 296 -2.16 -2.47 -13.39
CA ALA A 296 -1.15 -3.47 -13.07
C ALA A 296 -0.26 -3.78 -14.28
N LEU A 297 -0.84 -3.96 -15.46
CA LEU A 297 -0.06 -4.19 -16.69
C LEU A 297 0.77 -2.98 -17.09
N LYS A 298 0.19 -1.77 -17.00
CA LYS A 298 0.88 -0.51 -17.32
C LYS A 298 2.09 -0.30 -16.43
N ASP A 299 1.94 -0.46 -15.12
CA ASP A 299 3.01 -0.24 -14.16
C ASP A 299 4.10 -1.33 -14.23
N ALA A 300 3.72 -2.56 -14.56
CA ALA A 300 4.67 -3.63 -14.85
C ALA A 300 5.45 -3.41 -16.16
N GLY A 301 4.98 -2.51 -17.03
CA GLY A 301 5.55 -2.32 -18.37
C GLY A 301 5.35 -3.54 -19.29
N ILE A 302 4.32 -4.36 -19.02
CA ILE A 302 4.06 -5.62 -19.73
C ILE A 302 2.79 -5.50 -20.56
N SER A 303 2.87 -5.88 -21.82
CA SER A 303 1.70 -5.96 -22.70
C SER A 303 0.90 -7.25 -22.45
N LYS A 304 -0.39 -7.23 -22.77
CA LYS A 304 -1.29 -8.40 -22.65
C LYS A 304 -0.75 -9.64 -23.38
N GLY A 305 -0.07 -9.46 -24.51
CA GLY A 305 0.49 -10.56 -25.32
C GLY A 305 1.69 -11.25 -24.67
N GLU A 306 2.41 -10.55 -23.79
CA GLU A 306 3.60 -11.06 -23.11
C GLU A 306 3.30 -11.91 -21.89
N LEU A 307 2.07 -11.86 -21.37
CA LEU A 307 1.66 -12.75 -20.29
C LEU A 307 1.76 -14.21 -20.74
N ASN A 308 2.39 -15.07 -19.97
CA ASN A 308 2.42 -16.50 -20.20
C ASN A 308 1.17 -17.15 -19.60
N HIS A 309 0.85 -16.83 -18.37
CA HIS A 309 -0.27 -17.42 -17.64
C HIS A 309 -1.10 -16.38 -16.90
N VAL A 310 -2.39 -16.72 -16.72
CA VAL A 310 -3.32 -15.98 -15.86
C VAL A 310 -3.88 -16.96 -14.83
N ILE A 311 -3.69 -16.67 -13.56
CA ILE A 311 -4.14 -17.50 -12.44
C ILE A 311 -5.32 -16.81 -11.78
N LEU A 312 -6.43 -17.56 -11.63
CA LEU A 312 -7.60 -17.09 -10.90
C LEU A 312 -7.54 -17.57 -9.45
N VAL A 313 -7.72 -16.65 -8.53
CA VAL A 313 -7.68 -16.87 -7.09
C VAL A 313 -8.93 -16.26 -6.45
N GLY A 314 -9.36 -16.82 -5.32
CA GLY A 314 -10.57 -16.41 -4.62
C GLY A 314 -11.85 -17.02 -5.17
N GLY A 315 -12.77 -17.37 -4.28
CA GLY A 315 -14.02 -18.07 -4.64
C GLY A 315 -14.92 -17.32 -5.62
N SER A 316 -14.85 -15.99 -5.65
CA SER A 316 -15.67 -15.15 -6.54
C SER A 316 -15.23 -15.23 -8.01
N THR A 317 -14.00 -15.69 -8.30
CA THR A 317 -13.55 -15.95 -9.67
C THR A 317 -14.25 -17.13 -10.34
N ARG A 318 -15.02 -17.91 -9.59
CA ARG A 318 -15.87 -18.99 -10.12
C ARG A 318 -17.09 -18.47 -10.87
N MET A 319 -17.45 -17.19 -10.70
CA MET A 319 -18.53 -16.56 -11.46
C MET A 319 -18.17 -16.48 -12.96
N PRO A 320 -19.03 -16.96 -13.88
CA PRO A 320 -18.74 -16.95 -15.32
C PRO A 320 -18.39 -15.56 -15.85
N ALA A 321 -19.09 -14.51 -15.40
CA ALA A 321 -18.82 -13.14 -15.82
C ALA A 321 -17.39 -12.68 -15.52
N VAL A 322 -16.77 -13.17 -14.43
CA VAL A 322 -15.36 -12.85 -14.08
C VAL A 322 -14.41 -13.57 -15.03
N THR A 323 -14.65 -14.86 -15.31
CA THR A 323 -13.85 -15.62 -16.26
C THR A 323 -13.91 -15.00 -17.66
N ASP A 324 -15.13 -14.61 -18.09
CA ASP A 324 -15.37 -13.96 -19.39
C ASP A 324 -14.65 -12.59 -19.46
N LEU A 325 -14.69 -11.79 -18.38
CA LEU A 325 -13.94 -10.55 -18.29
C LEU A 325 -12.45 -10.80 -18.48
N VAL A 326 -11.86 -11.69 -17.69
CA VAL A 326 -10.40 -11.99 -17.73
C VAL A 326 -10.00 -12.47 -19.13
N GLN A 327 -10.76 -13.36 -19.73
CA GLN A 327 -10.52 -13.83 -21.11
C GLN A 327 -10.62 -12.69 -22.13
N SER A 328 -11.60 -11.79 -21.98
CA SER A 328 -11.73 -10.62 -22.86
C SER A 328 -10.57 -9.63 -22.72
N LEU A 329 -10.06 -9.47 -21.50
CA LEU A 329 -8.96 -8.56 -21.20
C LEU A 329 -7.60 -9.09 -21.67
N THR A 330 -7.35 -10.38 -21.48
CA THR A 330 -6.05 -11.02 -21.74
C THR A 330 -5.96 -11.71 -23.10
N GLY A 331 -7.10 -12.11 -23.68
CA GLY A 331 -7.15 -12.98 -24.85
C GLY A 331 -6.72 -14.43 -24.54
N LYS A 332 -6.54 -14.79 -23.26
CA LYS A 332 -6.08 -16.11 -22.80
C LYS A 332 -7.14 -16.77 -21.92
N GLU A 333 -7.24 -18.08 -21.99
CA GLU A 333 -8.02 -18.83 -21.04
C GLU A 333 -7.27 -18.88 -19.70
N PRO A 334 -7.93 -18.51 -18.57
CA PRO A 334 -7.30 -18.59 -17.26
C PRO A 334 -6.88 -20.02 -16.90
N ASN A 335 -5.76 -20.13 -16.20
CA ASN A 335 -5.28 -21.42 -15.71
C ASN A 335 -6.22 -21.98 -14.62
N LYS A 336 -6.64 -23.22 -14.78
CA LYS A 336 -7.55 -23.93 -13.88
C LYS A 336 -6.88 -25.07 -13.10
N SER A 337 -5.54 -25.18 -13.14
CA SER A 337 -4.81 -26.26 -12.48
C SER A 337 -4.75 -26.13 -10.96
N VAL A 338 -4.98 -24.92 -10.43
CA VAL A 338 -4.98 -24.66 -8.99
C VAL A 338 -6.40 -24.51 -8.45
N ASN A 339 -6.60 -24.95 -7.21
CA ASN A 339 -7.85 -24.68 -6.50
C ASN A 339 -7.84 -23.23 -5.97
N PRO A 340 -8.71 -22.34 -6.46
CA PRO A 340 -8.71 -20.93 -6.10
C PRO A 340 -9.03 -20.67 -4.61
N ASP A 341 -9.59 -21.64 -3.89
CA ASP A 341 -9.91 -21.53 -2.47
C ASP A 341 -8.76 -21.99 -1.55
N GLU A 342 -7.75 -22.69 -2.08
CA GLU A 342 -6.69 -23.33 -1.29
C GLU A 342 -5.28 -22.85 -1.67
N VAL A 343 -5.10 -22.35 -2.88
CA VAL A 343 -3.78 -22.04 -3.46
C VAL A 343 -3.00 -21.03 -2.63
N VAL A 344 -3.68 -20.08 -2.00
CA VAL A 344 -3.08 -19.04 -1.15
C VAL A 344 -2.49 -19.67 0.12
N ALA A 345 -3.22 -20.55 0.80
CA ALA A 345 -2.73 -21.24 1.99
C ALA A 345 -1.56 -22.19 1.67
N ILE A 346 -1.62 -22.86 0.50
CA ILE A 346 -0.53 -23.70 -0.01
C ILE A 346 0.74 -22.86 -0.16
N GLY A 347 0.66 -21.70 -0.85
CA GLY A 347 1.82 -20.82 -1.01
C GLY A 347 2.34 -20.25 0.30
N ALA A 348 1.46 -19.90 1.24
CA ALA A 348 1.86 -19.50 2.59
C ALA A 348 2.59 -20.62 3.35
N ALA A 349 2.18 -21.88 3.18
CA ALA A 349 2.86 -23.03 3.77
C ALA A 349 4.24 -23.27 3.14
N VAL A 350 4.37 -23.08 1.82
CA VAL A 350 5.69 -23.12 1.15
C VAL A 350 6.60 -22.04 1.71
N GLN A 351 6.11 -20.80 1.85
CA GLN A 351 6.88 -19.70 2.42
C GLN A 351 7.30 -19.99 3.87
N ALA A 352 6.45 -20.65 4.66
CA ALA A 352 6.82 -21.13 5.99
C ALA A 352 7.96 -22.15 5.94
N GLY A 353 7.94 -23.06 4.96
CA GLY A 353 9.03 -24.01 4.69
C GLY A 353 10.33 -23.32 4.28
N VAL A 354 10.26 -22.29 3.43
CA VAL A 354 11.42 -21.46 3.04
C VAL A 354 12.06 -20.80 4.25
N LEU A 355 11.27 -20.11 5.08
CA LEU A 355 11.77 -19.42 6.27
C LEU A 355 12.36 -20.36 7.33
N ARG A 356 11.98 -21.62 7.32
CA ARG A 356 12.55 -22.65 8.19
C ARG A 356 13.74 -23.40 7.58
N GLY A 357 14.02 -23.19 6.30
CA GLY A 357 15.07 -23.89 5.57
C GLY A 357 14.67 -25.30 5.09
N ASP A 358 13.38 -25.65 5.18
CA ASP A 358 12.84 -26.92 4.67
C ASP A 358 12.74 -26.89 3.13
N VAL A 359 12.54 -25.71 2.55
CA VAL A 359 12.56 -25.41 1.11
C VAL A 359 13.76 -24.51 0.81
N LYS A 360 14.55 -24.88 -0.19
CA LYS A 360 15.73 -24.13 -0.61
C LYS A 360 15.54 -23.60 -2.01
N ASP A 361 16.38 -22.62 -2.36
CA ASP A 361 16.47 -22.07 -3.72
C ASP A 361 15.21 -21.33 -4.19
N ILE A 362 14.43 -20.80 -3.25
CA ILE A 362 13.30 -19.89 -3.53
C ILE A 362 13.57 -18.52 -2.93
N LEU A 363 13.51 -17.49 -3.78
CA LEU A 363 13.60 -16.09 -3.41
C LEU A 363 12.29 -15.38 -3.79
N LEU A 364 11.64 -14.75 -2.81
CA LEU A 364 10.43 -13.97 -3.00
C LEU A 364 10.71 -12.50 -2.82
N LEU A 365 10.44 -11.71 -3.87
CA LEU A 365 10.56 -10.26 -3.89
C LEU A 365 9.17 -9.65 -4.11
N ASP A 366 8.67 -8.97 -3.11
CA ASP A 366 7.38 -8.27 -3.14
C ASP A 366 7.55 -6.77 -3.34
N VAL A 367 6.47 -6.00 -3.48
CA VAL A 367 6.51 -4.56 -3.73
C VAL A 367 5.59 -3.78 -2.80
N THR A 368 5.91 -2.49 -2.57
CA THR A 368 5.00 -1.57 -1.89
C THR A 368 3.87 -1.12 -2.83
N PRO A 369 2.59 -1.13 -2.41
CA PRO A 369 1.47 -0.81 -3.29
C PRO A 369 1.32 0.68 -3.60
N LEU A 370 1.81 1.56 -2.72
CA LEU A 370 1.69 3.02 -2.82
C LEU A 370 3.01 3.70 -2.47
N SER A 371 3.22 4.90 -3.05
CA SER A 371 4.36 5.75 -2.73
C SER A 371 4.31 6.25 -1.29
N LEU A 372 5.50 6.38 -0.69
CA LEU A 372 5.69 6.86 0.68
C LEU A 372 6.59 8.11 0.66
N GLY A 373 6.24 9.08 1.49
CA GLY A 373 6.97 10.33 1.55
C GLY A 373 6.64 11.16 2.79
N ILE A 374 7.12 12.39 2.79
CA ILE A 374 6.85 13.36 3.85
C ILE A 374 6.33 14.67 3.26
N GLU A 375 5.61 15.42 4.09
CA GLU A 375 5.28 16.80 3.79
C GLU A 375 6.50 17.70 3.90
N THR A 376 6.70 18.53 2.88
CA THR A 376 7.74 19.55 2.83
C THR A 376 7.13 20.94 2.69
N LYS A 377 7.97 21.99 2.79
CA LYS A 377 7.53 23.38 2.75
C LYS A 377 6.64 23.65 1.54
N GLY A 378 5.49 24.30 1.77
CA GLY A 378 4.48 24.59 0.76
C GLY A 378 3.41 23.50 0.64
N GLY A 379 3.35 22.54 1.57
CA GLY A 379 2.34 21.47 1.57
C GLY A 379 2.56 20.44 0.47
N VAL A 380 3.79 20.31 -0.03
CA VAL A 380 4.16 19.34 -1.08
C VAL A 380 4.51 18.00 -0.47
N MET A 381 4.05 16.91 -1.07
CA MET A 381 4.51 15.57 -0.75
C MET A 381 5.81 15.28 -1.48
N THR A 382 6.90 15.13 -0.74
CA THR A 382 8.17 14.65 -1.27
C THR A 382 8.25 13.14 -1.09
N LYS A 383 8.20 12.41 -2.21
CA LYS A 383 8.28 10.95 -2.23
C LYS A 383 9.71 10.49 -1.98
N LEU A 384 9.89 9.55 -1.06
CA LEU A 384 11.16 8.88 -0.79
C LEU A 384 11.18 7.46 -1.35
N ILE A 385 10.03 6.79 -1.35
CA ILE A 385 9.85 5.45 -1.92
C ILE A 385 8.65 5.51 -2.87
N GLU A 386 8.89 5.21 -4.13
CA GLU A 386 7.84 5.14 -5.15
C GLU A 386 7.03 3.84 -5.03
N ARG A 387 5.77 3.86 -5.47
CA ARG A 387 4.95 2.64 -5.58
C ARG A 387 5.65 1.58 -6.44
N ASN A 388 5.33 0.33 -6.21
CA ASN A 388 5.93 -0.82 -6.87
C ASN A 388 7.47 -0.93 -6.68
N THR A 389 8.00 -0.29 -5.62
CA THR A 389 9.39 -0.52 -5.20
C THR A 389 9.49 -1.86 -4.48
N THR A 390 10.46 -2.68 -4.89
CA THR A 390 10.74 -4.00 -4.28
C THR A 390 11.07 -3.86 -2.79
N ILE A 391 10.48 -4.71 -1.97
CA ILE A 391 10.70 -4.77 -0.52
C ILE A 391 11.37 -6.10 -0.11
N PRO A 392 12.19 -6.11 0.97
CA PRO A 392 12.49 -5.00 1.88
C PRO A 392 13.33 -3.92 1.22
N THR A 393 13.13 -2.66 1.63
CA THR A 393 13.89 -1.52 1.10
C THR A 393 14.10 -0.44 2.15
N LYS A 394 15.19 0.32 1.99
CA LYS A 394 15.53 1.44 2.85
C LYS A 394 15.96 2.63 2.02
N ARG A 395 15.38 3.80 2.30
CA ARG A 395 15.73 5.06 1.64
C ARG A 395 15.95 6.15 2.70
N THR A 396 16.98 6.96 2.48
CA THR A 396 17.34 8.07 3.37
C THR A 396 17.55 9.31 2.53
N GLU A 397 16.89 10.39 2.92
CA GLU A 397 17.01 11.71 2.33
C GLU A 397 17.32 12.76 3.38
N VAL A 398 18.00 13.85 2.99
CA VAL A 398 18.40 14.92 3.90
C VAL A 398 17.55 16.14 3.68
N PHE A 399 16.88 16.55 4.73
CA PHE A 399 16.03 17.74 4.78
C PHE A 399 16.65 18.80 5.70
N THR A 400 16.03 19.98 5.74
CA THR A 400 16.51 21.10 6.54
C THR A 400 15.34 21.88 7.15
N THR A 401 15.65 22.81 8.07
CA THR A 401 14.65 23.69 8.70
C THR A 401 14.10 24.72 7.72
N ALA A 402 12.81 25.05 7.86
CA ALA A 402 12.10 26.06 7.08
C ALA A 402 12.28 27.48 7.61
N ASP A 403 12.53 27.63 8.93
CA ASP A 403 12.61 28.90 9.65
C ASP A 403 13.93 29.02 10.42
N ASP A 404 14.33 30.30 10.70
CA ASP A 404 15.48 30.58 11.53
C ASP A 404 15.24 30.17 12.99
N MET A 405 16.27 29.68 13.66
CA MET A 405 16.22 29.30 15.08
C MET A 405 15.14 28.28 15.42
N GLN A 406 14.70 27.48 14.43
CA GLN A 406 13.66 26.48 14.60
C GLN A 406 14.09 25.38 15.57
N PRO A 407 13.41 25.21 16.73
CA PRO A 407 13.85 24.28 17.78
C PRO A 407 13.46 22.82 17.53
N SER A 408 12.54 22.59 16.59
CA SER A 408 12.04 21.26 16.24
C SER A 408 11.58 21.20 14.79
N VAL A 409 11.52 19.99 14.22
CA VAL A 409 10.87 19.72 12.93
C VAL A 409 9.80 18.66 13.12
N GLU A 410 8.62 18.89 12.53
CA GLU A 410 7.57 17.88 12.44
C GLU A 410 7.81 17.04 11.18
N ILE A 411 7.83 15.73 11.34
CA ILE A 411 7.86 14.76 10.25
C ILE A 411 6.43 14.25 10.06
N HIS A 412 5.78 14.72 9.01
CA HIS A 412 4.44 14.28 8.61
C HIS A 412 4.58 13.20 7.54
N VAL A 413 4.37 11.95 7.93
CA VAL A 413 4.53 10.78 7.07
C VAL A 413 3.26 10.55 6.27
N LEU A 414 3.43 10.40 4.95
CA LEU A 414 2.37 10.34 3.96
C LEU A 414 2.47 9.10 3.09
N GLN A 415 1.32 8.61 2.65
CA GLN A 415 1.19 7.54 1.65
C GLN A 415 0.18 7.95 0.58
N GLY A 416 0.53 7.78 -0.68
CA GLY A 416 -0.34 8.10 -1.82
C GLY A 416 0.41 8.63 -3.03
N GLU A 417 -0.33 9.01 -4.07
CA GLU A 417 0.22 9.42 -5.36
C GLU A 417 0.06 10.90 -5.69
N ARG A 418 -0.66 11.67 -4.86
CA ARG A 418 -0.90 13.09 -5.08
C ARG A 418 0.35 13.92 -4.74
N GLU A 419 0.59 14.97 -5.52
CA GLU A 419 1.74 15.89 -5.32
C GLU A 419 1.60 16.76 -4.06
N MET A 420 0.37 17.03 -3.62
CA MET A 420 0.10 17.85 -2.44
C MET A 420 -0.20 16.98 -1.22
N ALA A 421 0.42 17.30 -0.09
CA ALA A 421 0.35 16.53 1.15
C ALA A 421 -1.07 16.28 1.66
N ASN A 422 -1.94 17.31 1.61
CA ASN A 422 -3.31 17.24 2.10
C ASN A 422 -4.24 16.30 1.31
N TYR A 423 -3.81 15.83 0.15
CA TYR A 423 -4.56 14.87 -0.68
C TYR A 423 -4.02 13.44 -0.57
N ASN A 424 -3.03 13.21 0.30
CA ASN A 424 -2.46 11.91 0.57
C ASN A 424 -2.83 11.44 1.98
N LYS A 425 -2.72 10.14 2.20
CA LYS A 425 -2.95 9.55 3.51
C LYS A 425 -1.88 9.96 4.51
N THR A 426 -2.30 10.48 5.66
CA THR A 426 -1.43 10.62 6.81
C THR A 426 -1.24 9.25 7.48
N LEU A 427 -0.03 8.74 7.48
CA LEU A 427 0.34 7.56 8.25
C LEU A 427 0.66 7.91 9.71
N GLY A 428 1.17 9.10 9.94
CA GLY A 428 1.45 9.61 11.28
C GLY A 428 2.28 10.88 11.27
N LYS A 429 2.43 11.47 12.46
CA LYS A 429 3.25 12.66 12.70
C LYS A 429 4.11 12.46 13.94
N PHE A 430 5.36 12.87 13.86
CA PHE A 430 6.25 12.93 15.03
C PHE A 430 7.21 14.11 14.93
N GLN A 431 7.77 14.52 16.05
CA GLN A 431 8.65 15.69 16.11
C GLN A 431 10.06 15.30 16.52
N LEU A 432 11.05 15.77 15.78
CA LEU A 432 12.43 15.81 16.21
C LEU A 432 12.67 17.15 16.92
N VAL A 433 12.88 17.10 18.21
CA VAL A 433 12.98 18.26 19.10
C VAL A 433 14.43 18.56 19.52
N ASP A 434 14.64 19.71 20.18
CA ASP A 434 15.93 20.17 20.69
C ASP A 434 17.01 20.31 19.60
N LEU A 435 16.63 20.82 18.45
CA LEU A 435 17.59 21.20 17.44
C LEU A 435 18.43 22.40 17.91
N PRO A 436 19.75 22.41 17.68
CA PRO A 436 20.57 23.56 17.99
C PRO A 436 20.08 24.80 17.24
N PRO A 437 20.06 25.97 17.89
CA PRO A 437 19.73 27.21 17.22
C PRO A 437 20.63 27.47 16.02
N ALA A 438 20.05 27.55 14.84
CA ALA A 438 20.78 27.80 13.61
C ALA A 438 19.89 28.55 12.58
N PRO A 439 20.50 29.27 11.64
CA PRO A 439 19.76 29.81 10.51
C PRO A 439 19.06 28.70 9.72
N ARG A 440 17.90 29.00 9.10
CA ARG A 440 17.19 28.07 8.23
C ARG A 440 18.10 27.55 7.11
N GLY A 441 17.90 26.29 6.73
CA GLY A 441 18.71 25.65 5.70
C GLY A 441 20.07 25.13 6.18
N VAL A 442 20.48 25.40 7.43
CA VAL A 442 21.76 24.93 8.00
C VAL A 442 21.63 23.56 8.67
N PRO A 443 20.61 23.29 9.53
CA PRO A 443 20.45 21.97 10.11
C PRO A 443 20.23 20.90 9.02
N GLN A 444 20.86 19.74 9.23
CA GLN A 444 20.73 18.59 8.32
C GLN A 444 20.01 17.46 9.04
N ILE A 445 18.79 17.18 8.59
CA ILE A 445 17.91 16.18 9.19
C ILE A 445 17.79 15.03 8.21
N GLU A 446 18.38 13.89 8.56
CA GLU A 446 18.22 12.64 7.83
C GLU A 446 16.87 12.02 8.15
N VAL A 447 16.00 11.89 7.16
CA VAL A 447 14.77 11.12 7.27
C VAL A 447 14.96 9.79 6.54
N THR A 448 14.76 8.70 7.27
CA THR A 448 14.92 7.35 6.76
C THR A 448 13.58 6.63 6.80
N PHE A 449 13.18 6.09 5.66
CA PHE A 449 12.11 5.11 5.53
C PHE A 449 12.74 3.72 5.41
N ASP A 450 12.27 2.79 6.22
CA ASP A 450 12.72 1.40 6.26
C ASP A 450 11.49 0.51 6.20
N ILE A 451 11.30 -0.22 5.08
CA ILE A 451 10.17 -1.15 4.88
C ILE A 451 10.73 -2.55 5.03
N ASP A 452 10.17 -3.30 5.99
CA ASP A 452 10.57 -4.68 6.22
C ASP A 452 9.97 -5.64 5.16
N ALA A 453 10.32 -6.92 5.26
CA ALA A 453 9.81 -7.96 4.37
C ALA A 453 8.29 -8.22 4.51
N ASN A 454 7.64 -7.71 5.56
CA ASN A 454 6.20 -7.79 5.77
C ASN A 454 5.45 -6.60 5.15
N GLY A 455 6.20 -5.61 4.63
CA GLY A 455 5.65 -4.35 4.15
C GLY A 455 5.35 -3.34 5.26
N ILE A 456 5.86 -3.56 6.48
CA ILE A 456 5.67 -2.65 7.62
C ILE A 456 6.69 -1.53 7.55
N VAL A 457 6.21 -0.29 7.68
CA VAL A 457 6.98 0.93 7.50
C VAL A 457 7.50 1.46 8.84
N HIS A 458 8.81 1.67 8.93
CA HIS A 458 9.47 2.36 10.03
C HIS A 458 10.07 3.66 9.52
N VAL A 459 9.76 4.77 10.17
CA VAL A 459 10.30 6.08 9.80
C VAL A 459 11.11 6.64 10.96
N SER A 460 12.30 7.13 10.65
CA SER A 460 13.15 7.80 11.63
C SER A 460 13.68 9.13 11.09
N ALA A 461 13.84 10.10 11.98
CA ALA A 461 14.49 11.36 11.70
C ALA A 461 15.69 11.55 12.63
N LYS A 462 16.83 11.92 12.07
CA LYS A 462 18.10 12.12 12.81
C LYS A 462 18.69 13.47 12.47
N ASP A 463 19.00 14.27 13.49
CA ASP A 463 19.85 15.45 13.33
C ASP A 463 21.31 15.00 13.21
N ARG A 464 21.96 15.34 12.09
CA ARG A 464 23.35 14.99 11.83
C ARG A 464 24.34 15.66 12.78
N ALA A 465 24.04 16.88 13.27
CA ALA A 465 24.90 17.63 14.12
C ALA A 465 24.95 17.08 15.56
N THR A 466 23.79 16.77 16.14
CA THR A 466 23.67 16.28 17.51
C THR A 466 23.58 14.77 17.64
N SER A 467 23.37 14.07 16.51
CA SER A 467 23.05 12.64 16.45
C SER A 467 21.76 12.25 17.20
N LYS A 468 20.91 13.21 17.57
CA LYS A 468 19.60 12.93 18.14
C LYS A 468 18.73 12.23 17.09
N VAL A 469 18.02 11.20 17.54
CA VAL A 469 17.12 10.40 16.68
C VAL A 469 15.74 10.37 17.32
N GLN A 470 14.74 10.54 16.50
CA GLN A 470 13.34 10.22 16.82
C GLN A 470 12.81 9.28 15.74
N SER A 471 12.05 8.29 16.16
CA SER A 471 11.49 7.31 15.23
C SER A 471 10.03 7.03 15.54
N MET A 472 9.31 6.58 14.52
CA MET A 472 7.95 6.09 14.64
C MET A 472 7.82 4.81 13.80
N THR A 473 7.23 3.78 14.41
CA THR A 473 6.67 2.66 13.67
C THR A 473 5.23 3.02 13.35
N ILE A 474 4.84 2.88 12.10
CA ILE A 474 3.47 3.15 11.70
C ILE A 474 2.58 2.06 12.31
N THR A 475 1.86 2.41 13.36
CA THR A 475 0.87 1.54 14.01
C THR A 475 -0.50 2.15 13.77
N GLY A 476 -1.37 1.41 13.12
CA GLY A 476 -2.71 1.72 12.62
C GLY A 476 -3.66 2.67 13.36
N GLN A 477 -3.24 3.89 13.63
CA GLN A 477 -4.13 4.92 14.19
C GLN A 477 -4.77 5.85 13.14
N SER A 478 -4.36 5.76 11.88
CA SER A 478 -4.95 6.57 10.81
C SER A 478 -5.65 5.66 9.80
N THR A 479 -6.94 5.46 10.02
CA THR A 479 -7.80 4.73 9.10
C THR A 479 -8.23 5.61 7.95
N LEU A 480 -7.91 5.22 6.72
CA LEU A 480 -8.66 5.67 5.55
C LEU A 480 -9.68 4.60 5.15
N ASP A 481 -10.85 5.07 4.76
CA ASP A 481 -11.80 4.25 4.01
C ASP A 481 -11.21 4.03 2.61
N LYS A 482 -11.48 2.89 2.04
CA LYS A 482 -10.96 2.40 0.76
C LYS A 482 -11.38 3.20 -0.46
N ASN A 483 -12.59 3.75 -0.45
CA ASN A 483 -12.94 4.75 -1.46
C ASN A 483 -11.83 5.81 -1.58
N ASP A 484 -11.06 5.99 -0.50
CA ASP A 484 -9.95 6.91 -0.44
C ASP A 484 -8.71 6.41 -1.22
N ILE A 485 -8.34 5.12 -1.20
CA ILE A 485 -7.11 4.65 -1.89
C ILE A 485 -7.31 4.62 -3.41
N ASP A 486 -8.37 3.99 -3.90
CA ASP A 486 -8.70 4.00 -5.33
C ASP A 486 -9.10 5.39 -5.80
N GLN A 487 -9.76 6.17 -4.92
CA GLN A 487 -10.03 7.57 -5.17
C GLN A 487 -8.73 8.37 -5.23
N MET A 488 -7.76 8.11 -4.34
CA MET A 488 -6.45 8.77 -4.35
C MET A 488 -5.66 8.51 -5.63
N VAL A 489 -5.66 7.28 -6.14
CA VAL A 489 -5.00 6.97 -7.42
C VAL A 489 -5.74 7.62 -8.59
N ARG A 490 -7.07 7.48 -8.67
CA ARG A 490 -7.91 8.12 -9.69
C ARG A 490 -7.86 9.65 -9.60
N ASP A 491 -7.92 10.21 -8.41
CA ASP A 491 -7.81 11.64 -8.18
C ASP A 491 -6.42 12.15 -8.52
N ALA A 492 -5.36 11.37 -8.26
CA ALA A 492 -4.01 11.70 -8.69
C ALA A 492 -3.92 11.78 -10.23
N GLU A 493 -4.47 10.79 -10.94
CA GLU A 493 -4.49 10.81 -12.41
C GLU A 493 -5.41 11.91 -12.97
N ALA A 494 -6.61 12.07 -12.41
CA ALA A 494 -7.56 13.09 -12.84
C ALA A 494 -7.09 14.52 -12.57
N HIS A 495 -6.31 14.75 -11.51
CA HIS A 495 -5.82 16.07 -11.10
C HIS A 495 -4.31 16.24 -11.31
N ALA A 496 -3.65 15.32 -12.02
CA ALA A 496 -2.20 15.32 -12.20
C ALA A 496 -1.66 16.67 -12.72
N GLU A 497 -2.35 17.29 -13.68
CA GLU A 497 -1.94 18.59 -14.24
C GLU A 497 -2.19 19.74 -13.24
N GLU A 498 -3.31 19.72 -12.52
CA GLU A 498 -3.61 20.71 -11.48
C GLU A 498 -2.65 20.62 -10.30
N ASP A 499 -2.37 19.41 -9.84
CA ASP A 499 -1.43 19.17 -8.75
C ASP A 499 -0.01 19.54 -9.14
N LYS A 500 0.40 19.23 -10.37
CA LYS A 500 1.68 19.65 -10.93
C LYS A 500 1.81 21.18 -10.96
N GLN A 501 0.78 21.89 -11.39
CA GLN A 501 0.76 23.36 -11.35
C GLN A 501 0.89 23.88 -9.91
N ARG A 502 0.14 23.32 -8.96
CA ARG A 502 0.21 23.72 -7.55
C ARG A 502 1.58 23.45 -6.95
N ARG A 503 2.19 22.32 -7.29
CA ARG A 503 3.56 22.00 -6.90
C ARG A 503 4.56 23.01 -7.48
N GLU A 504 4.49 23.29 -8.79
CA GLU A 504 5.34 24.28 -9.45
C GLU A 504 5.19 25.67 -8.81
N GLU A 505 3.96 26.08 -8.46
CA GLU A 505 3.70 27.31 -7.75
C GLU A 505 4.32 27.33 -6.35
N ALA A 506 4.20 26.25 -5.60
CA ALA A 506 4.80 26.09 -4.27
C ALA A 506 6.33 26.13 -4.35
N GLU A 507 6.94 25.45 -5.32
CA GLU A 507 8.39 25.45 -5.57
C GLU A 507 8.91 26.86 -5.94
N ILE A 508 8.21 27.56 -6.81
CA ILE A 508 8.55 28.95 -7.19
C ILE A 508 8.50 29.88 -5.98
N ARG A 509 7.44 29.78 -5.15
CA ARG A 509 7.33 30.56 -3.89
C ARG A 509 8.46 30.23 -2.91
N ASN A 510 8.76 28.95 -2.70
CA ASN A 510 9.82 28.49 -1.82
C ASN A 510 11.20 28.98 -2.28
N ASN A 511 11.45 28.95 -3.61
CA ASN A 511 12.67 29.46 -4.19
C ASN A 511 12.80 30.97 -4.03
N ALA A 512 11.70 31.72 -4.27
CA ALA A 512 11.66 33.17 -4.10
C ALA A 512 11.91 33.58 -2.64
N ASP A 513 11.27 32.91 -1.71
CA ASP A 513 11.44 33.16 -0.27
C ASP A 513 12.87 32.81 0.21
N SER A 514 13.42 31.69 -0.24
CA SER A 514 14.81 31.32 0.07
C SER A 514 15.83 32.35 -0.43
N LEU A 515 15.54 32.90 -1.60
CA LEU A 515 16.40 33.91 -2.21
C LEU A 515 16.34 35.26 -1.47
N VAL A 516 15.13 35.74 -1.14
CA VAL A 516 14.93 36.95 -0.30
C VAL A 516 15.75 36.80 0.99
N TYR A 517 15.62 35.65 1.65
CA TYR A 517 16.38 35.39 2.88
C TYR A 517 17.89 35.44 2.67
N GLN A 518 18.41 34.82 1.60
CA GLN A 518 19.84 34.82 1.31
C GLN A 518 20.35 36.25 1.03
N MET A 519 19.60 37.04 0.28
CA MET A 519 19.97 38.40 -0.04
C MET A 519 19.96 39.30 1.17
N GLU A 520 18.93 39.23 2.03
CA GLU A 520 18.88 39.97 3.28
C GLU A 520 20.02 39.57 4.21
N LYS A 521 20.37 38.29 4.27
CA LYS A 521 21.50 37.79 5.04
C LYS A 521 22.80 38.39 4.53
N VAL A 522 23.07 38.40 3.23
CA VAL A 522 24.28 38.99 2.64
C VAL A 522 24.34 40.48 2.92
N LEU A 523 23.26 41.23 2.80
CA LEU A 523 23.19 42.65 3.13
C LEU A 523 23.48 42.91 4.62
N ARG A 524 22.89 42.11 5.50
CA ARG A 524 23.11 42.23 6.96
C ARG A 524 24.54 41.90 7.36
N ASP A 525 25.09 40.80 6.83
CA ASP A 525 26.41 40.30 7.17
C ASP A 525 27.56 41.21 6.61
N ASN A 526 27.23 42.06 5.62
CA ASN A 526 28.16 43.00 4.99
C ASN A 526 27.70 44.47 5.08
N ALA A 527 26.88 44.80 6.06
CA ALA A 527 26.26 46.12 6.19
C ALA A 527 27.25 47.29 6.25
N ASP A 528 28.47 47.05 6.76
CA ASP A 528 29.60 48.00 6.87
C ASP A 528 30.44 48.11 5.58
N LYS A 529 30.24 47.26 4.60
CA LYS A 529 31.04 47.18 3.38
C LYS A 529 30.28 47.58 2.11
N VAL A 530 28.97 47.70 2.18
CA VAL A 530 28.08 48.08 1.07
C VAL A 530 27.69 49.54 1.26
N ASP A 531 27.84 50.37 0.23
CA ASP A 531 27.44 51.76 0.31
C ASP A 531 25.91 51.94 0.31
N GLU A 532 25.43 53.13 0.70
CA GLU A 532 23.98 53.39 0.85
C GLU A 532 23.23 53.39 -0.50
N ALA A 533 23.90 53.69 -1.60
CA ALA A 533 23.29 53.67 -2.94
C ALA A 533 23.05 52.24 -3.38
N ASP A 534 24.03 51.36 -3.17
CA ASP A 534 23.97 49.93 -3.49
C ASP A 534 23.00 49.20 -2.56
N LYS A 535 22.96 49.53 -1.25
CA LYS A 535 21.94 49.00 -0.34
C LYS A 535 20.52 49.31 -0.84
N THR A 536 20.29 50.55 -1.24
CA THR A 536 18.96 50.99 -1.76
C THR A 536 18.61 50.28 -3.06
N ALA A 537 19.61 50.11 -3.96
CA ALA A 537 19.40 49.43 -5.24
C ALA A 537 19.07 47.92 -5.08
N ILE A 538 19.59 47.27 -4.03
CA ILE A 538 19.32 45.86 -3.73
C ILE A 538 18.05 45.71 -2.90
N GLN A 539 17.80 46.59 -1.93
CA GLN A 539 16.65 46.50 -1.02
C GLN A 539 15.32 46.70 -1.77
N GLY A 540 15.23 47.61 -2.74
CA GLY A 540 14.01 47.85 -3.49
C GLY A 540 13.43 46.61 -4.19
N PRO A 541 14.21 45.88 -4.97
CA PRO A 541 13.80 44.59 -5.56
C PRO A 541 13.48 43.51 -4.52
N ILE A 542 14.19 43.43 -3.38
CA ILE A 542 13.85 42.51 -2.28
C ILE A 542 12.47 42.81 -1.72
N ASP A 543 12.18 44.10 -1.45
CA ASP A 543 10.90 44.52 -0.91
C ASP A 543 9.75 44.29 -1.93
N THR A 544 10.03 44.47 -3.23
CA THR A 544 9.10 44.14 -4.30
C THR A 544 8.75 42.66 -4.33
N LEU A 545 9.79 41.79 -4.23
CA LEU A 545 9.60 40.35 -4.20
C LEU A 545 8.88 39.87 -2.91
N LYS A 546 9.21 40.47 -1.76
CA LYS A 546 8.49 40.22 -0.50
C LYS A 546 7.01 40.60 -0.61
N THR A 547 6.71 41.75 -1.20
CA THR A 547 5.32 42.18 -1.40
C THR A 547 4.59 41.22 -2.31
N ALA A 548 5.23 40.74 -3.38
CA ALA A 548 4.66 39.73 -4.26
C ALA A 548 4.42 38.39 -3.55
N LEU A 549 5.36 37.98 -2.69
CA LEU A 549 5.24 36.74 -1.89
C LEU A 549 4.10 36.79 -0.87
N ASN A 550 3.81 37.95 -0.29
CA ASN A 550 2.67 38.14 0.61
C ASN A 550 1.31 38.15 -0.13
N GLY A 551 1.33 38.27 -1.44
CA GLY A 551 0.15 38.18 -2.31
C GLY A 551 -0.03 36.79 -2.93
N ASN A 552 -1.13 36.67 -3.70
CA ASN A 552 -1.43 35.44 -4.47
C ASN A 552 -1.10 35.56 -5.97
N ASP A 553 -0.42 36.61 -6.38
CA ASP A 553 -0.10 36.84 -7.79
C ASP A 553 1.21 36.15 -8.19
N MET A 554 1.09 34.97 -8.78
CA MET A 554 2.23 34.20 -9.30
C MET A 554 2.96 34.87 -10.44
N ALA A 555 2.28 35.70 -11.26
CA ALA A 555 2.91 36.42 -12.35
C ALA A 555 3.84 37.51 -11.81
N ALA A 556 3.45 38.20 -10.73
CA ALA A 556 4.27 39.19 -10.02
C ALA A 556 5.53 38.52 -9.41
N ILE A 557 5.38 37.32 -8.82
CA ILE A 557 6.52 36.56 -8.25
C ILE A 557 7.49 36.15 -9.39
N LYS A 558 6.99 35.55 -10.47
CA LYS A 558 7.81 35.14 -11.63
C LYS A 558 8.54 36.34 -12.26
N THR A 559 7.86 37.47 -12.40
CA THR A 559 8.44 38.71 -12.97
C THR A 559 9.56 39.25 -12.07
N SER A 560 9.34 39.23 -10.76
CA SER A 560 10.35 39.67 -9.78
C SER A 560 11.56 38.72 -9.75
N LEU A 561 11.33 37.41 -9.85
CA LEU A 561 12.38 36.40 -9.97
C LEU A 561 13.21 36.53 -11.26
N ALA A 562 12.61 36.93 -12.37
CA ALA A 562 13.32 37.12 -13.65
C ALA A 562 14.37 38.27 -13.60
N ARG A 563 14.26 39.20 -12.65
CA ARG A 563 15.25 40.28 -12.44
C ARG A 563 16.46 39.87 -11.60
N LEU A 564 16.49 38.64 -11.12
CA LEU A 564 17.51 38.09 -10.23
C LEU A 564 18.94 38.04 -10.75
N PRO A 565 19.21 37.71 -12.01
CA PRO A 565 20.57 37.72 -12.51
C PRO A 565 21.23 39.10 -12.36
N GLU A 566 20.44 40.16 -12.51
CA GLU A 566 20.88 41.54 -12.35
C GLU A 566 21.21 41.87 -10.90
N MET A 567 20.36 41.39 -9.94
CA MET A 567 20.58 41.57 -8.51
C MET A 567 21.77 40.75 -7.99
N ARG A 568 21.96 39.54 -8.47
CA ARG A 568 23.16 38.72 -8.16
C ARG A 568 24.45 39.39 -8.63
N ARG A 569 24.42 40.03 -9.79
CA ARG A 569 25.54 40.79 -10.32
C ARG A 569 25.87 42.01 -9.46
N LEU A 570 24.85 42.79 -9.05
CA LEU A 570 25.03 43.93 -8.12
C LEU A 570 25.62 43.48 -6.79
N LEU A 571 25.15 42.38 -6.22
CA LEU A 571 25.72 41.81 -4.99
C LEU A 571 27.15 41.32 -5.15
N ALA A 572 27.48 40.71 -6.28
CA ALA A 572 28.83 40.26 -6.59
C ALA A 572 29.80 41.46 -6.79
N ASP A 573 29.30 42.50 -7.42
CA ASP A 573 30.09 43.73 -7.65
C ASP A 573 30.33 44.50 -6.32
N CYS A 574 29.36 44.52 -5.39
CA CYS A 574 29.48 45.17 -4.09
C CYS A 574 30.28 44.37 -3.03
N ALA A 575 30.26 43.03 -3.12
CA ALA A 575 31.00 42.16 -2.20
C ALA A 575 32.38 41.74 -2.73
N SER A 576 32.91 42.46 -3.68
CA SER A 576 33.99 42.12 -4.59
C SER A 576 35.37 41.74 -3.99
N PRO A 577 35.81 42.04 -2.77
CA PRO A 577 37.12 41.52 -2.32
C PRO A 577 37.08 40.12 -1.71
N LEU A 578 35.94 39.72 -1.13
CA LEU A 578 35.79 38.37 -0.48
C LEU A 578 35.13 37.35 -1.41
N LEU A 579 34.09 37.75 -2.20
CA LEU A 579 33.42 36.89 -3.15
C LEU A 579 34.28 36.62 -4.39
N GLY A 580 35.15 37.53 -4.78
CA GLY A 580 36.15 37.30 -5.83
C GLY A 580 37.11 36.16 -5.46
N ARG A 581 37.59 36.07 -4.21
CA ARG A 581 38.41 34.93 -3.74
C ARG A 581 37.62 33.61 -3.70
N LEU A 582 36.39 33.63 -3.22
CA LEU A 582 35.53 32.46 -3.21
C LEU A 582 35.15 31.98 -4.63
N ALA A 583 34.85 32.91 -5.54
CA ALA A 583 34.60 32.58 -6.96
C ALA A 583 35.84 32.00 -7.62
N GLU A 584 37.02 32.57 -7.39
CA GLU A 584 38.31 32.06 -7.90
C GLU A 584 38.65 30.68 -7.32
N GLU A 585 38.37 30.43 -6.02
CA GLU A 585 38.55 29.12 -5.39
C GLU A 585 37.58 28.06 -5.96
N PHE A 586 36.34 28.42 -6.22
CA PHE A 586 35.38 27.52 -6.87
C PHE A 586 35.69 27.27 -8.33
N ASP A 587 36.18 28.26 -9.07
CA ASP A 587 36.67 28.11 -10.46
C ASP A 587 37.93 27.24 -10.51
N GLU A 588 38.81 27.34 -9.51
CA GLU A 588 39.97 26.46 -9.36
C GLU A 588 39.57 25.04 -9.07
N LEU A 589 38.62 24.82 -8.11
CA LEU A 589 38.04 23.51 -7.84
C LEU A 589 37.36 22.93 -9.07
N GLY A 590 36.66 23.74 -9.86
CA GLY A 590 36.06 23.35 -11.14
C GLY A 590 37.11 22.96 -12.16
N ARG A 591 38.26 23.65 -12.22
CA ARG A 591 39.40 23.28 -13.11
C ARG A 591 40.06 21.98 -12.68
N ILE A 592 40.26 21.79 -11.38
CA ILE A 592 40.81 20.55 -10.81
C ILE A 592 39.88 19.37 -11.09
N ALA A 593 38.58 19.51 -10.90
CA ALA A 593 37.62 18.45 -11.20
C ALA A 593 37.62 18.07 -12.68
N ARG A 594 37.67 19.05 -13.61
CA ARG A 594 37.82 18.78 -15.04
C ARG A 594 39.14 18.09 -15.37
N SER A 595 40.24 18.46 -14.70
CA SER A 595 41.54 17.80 -14.90
C SER A 595 41.55 16.34 -14.41
N LEU A 596 40.65 16.00 -13.49
CA LEU A 596 40.42 14.64 -12.99
C LEU A 596 39.44 13.83 -13.87
N GLY A 597 38.98 14.40 -15.01
CA GLY A 597 38.19 13.69 -15.99
C GLY A 597 36.68 13.83 -15.87
N PHE A 598 36.19 14.76 -15.07
CA PHE A 598 34.77 15.08 -15.02
C PHE A 598 34.38 15.95 -16.22
N SER A 599 33.41 15.53 -17.01
CA SER A 599 32.98 16.20 -18.24
C SER A 599 32.14 17.44 -18.00
N GLU A 600 31.36 17.45 -16.93
CA GLU A 600 30.57 18.59 -16.48
C GLU A 600 30.82 18.85 -14.99
N VAL A 601 31.10 20.09 -14.62
CA VAL A 601 31.36 20.50 -13.27
C VAL A 601 30.62 21.82 -13.00
N ALA A 602 29.61 21.78 -12.14
CA ALA A 602 29.01 22.99 -11.63
C ALA A 602 29.76 23.41 -10.36
N SER A 603 30.47 24.52 -10.44
CA SER A 603 31.21 25.10 -9.33
C SER A 603 30.85 26.57 -9.19
N GLY A 604 30.61 27.00 -7.94
CA GLY A 604 30.29 28.38 -7.60
C GLY A 604 29.82 28.54 -6.18
N PRO A 605 29.99 29.73 -5.58
CA PRO A 605 29.65 29.97 -4.16
C PRO A 605 28.16 29.79 -3.82
N PHE A 606 27.30 29.61 -4.82
CA PHE A 606 25.85 29.46 -4.65
C PHE A 606 25.30 28.12 -5.17
N VAL A 607 26.18 27.20 -5.60
CA VAL A 607 25.75 25.85 -6.04
C VAL A 607 25.48 25.01 -4.78
N ARG A 608 24.23 24.61 -4.58
CA ARG A 608 23.88 23.62 -3.54
C ARG A 608 24.28 22.23 -4.02
N SER A 609 24.82 21.42 -3.14
CA SER A 609 25.20 20.02 -3.40
C SER A 609 24.02 19.10 -3.79
N SER A 610 22.78 19.58 -3.68
CA SER A 610 21.55 18.85 -4.01
C SER A 610 20.75 19.43 -5.19
N TYR A 611 21.25 20.48 -5.86
CA TYR A 611 20.53 21.08 -6.99
C TYR A 611 20.93 20.40 -8.28
N HIS A 612 19.99 19.71 -8.94
CA HIS A 612 20.15 18.96 -10.20
C HIS A 612 21.19 17.81 -10.16
N ALA A 613 21.44 17.20 -9.01
CA ALA A 613 22.28 16.00 -8.96
C ALA A 613 21.70 14.86 -9.80
N ASP A 614 20.38 14.77 -9.87
CA ASP A 614 19.67 13.72 -10.63
C ASP A 614 19.73 13.96 -12.16
N GLU A 615 19.80 15.21 -12.60
CA GLU A 615 19.97 15.54 -14.03
C GLU A 615 21.43 15.42 -14.51
N MET A 616 22.41 15.49 -13.60
CA MET A 616 23.84 15.34 -13.90
C MET A 616 24.35 13.88 -13.80
N LEU A 617 23.61 12.97 -13.16
CA LEU A 617 24.01 11.59 -12.94
C LEU A 617 24.24 10.72 -14.17
N PRO A 618 23.66 10.96 -15.37
CA PRO A 618 23.99 10.16 -16.53
C PRO A 618 25.40 10.41 -17.12
N VAL A 619 26.10 11.47 -16.72
CA VAL A 619 27.35 11.92 -17.37
C VAL A 619 28.61 11.63 -16.54
N ILE A 620 28.48 11.30 -15.24
CA ILE A 620 29.65 11.24 -14.33
C ILE A 620 30.47 9.94 -14.42
N LEU A 621 30.08 8.92 -15.14
CA LEU A 621 30.85 7.66 -15.21
C LEU A 621 31.01 7.10 -16.62
N THR A 622 31.86 7.71 -17.42
CA THR A 622 32.57 6.98 -18.48
C THR A 622 34.05 7.34 -18.48
N PRO A 623 34.91 6.53 -17.85
CA PRO A 623 36.30 6.47 -18.31
C PRO A 623 36.27 5.83 -19.68
N ALA A 624 36.92 6.51 -20.65
CA ALA A 624 37.05 6.02 -21.99
C ALA A 624 37.64 4.59 -22.00
N LYS A 625 36.90 3.69 -22.65
CA LYS A 625 37.28 2.40 -23.23
C LYS A 625 37.50 1.18 -22.34
N LYS A 626 36.68 0.17 -22.66
CA LYS A 626 36.84 -1.27 -22.46
C LYS A 626 36.55 -1.80 -21.05
N TYR A 627 35.26 -2.06 -20.80
CA TYR A 627 34.87 -3.38 -20.26
C TYR A 627 33.45 -3.69 -20.78
N GLU A 628 33.42 -4.67 -21.71
CA GLU A 628 32.21 -5.21 -22.29
C GLU A 628 31.45 -6.09 -21.27
N ARG A 629 30.13 -5.92 -21.23
CA ARG A 629 29.05 -6.92 -21.05
C ARG A 629 29.29 -8.16 -20.16
N ALA A 630 29.94 -8.07 -19.01
CA ALA A 630 30.04 -9.21 -18.11
C ALA A 630 29.70 -8.90 -16.63
N THR A 631 29.39 -7.64 -16.27
CA THR A 631 29.32 -7.22 -14.86
C THR A 631 27.91 -7.03 -14.31
N THR A 632 26.88 -7.07 -15.13
CA THR A 632 25.50 -6.90 -14.65
C THR A 632 24.95 -8.15 -13.96
N ARG A 633 25.46 -9.35 -14.31
CA ARG A 633 25.06 -10.60 -13.63
C ARG A 633 25.78 -10.85 -12.29
N LYS A 634 27.00 -10.33 -12.10
CA LYS A 634 27.75 -10.53 -10.84
C LYS A 634 27.35 -9.59 -9.70
N LYS A 635 26.82 -8.39 -10.00
CA LYS A 635 26.36 -7.48 -8.94
C LYS A 635 25.04 -7.90 -8.27
N LYS A 636 24.19 -8.70 -8.95
CA LYS A 636 22.99 -9.28 -8.31
C LYS A 636 23.33 -10.42 -7.31
N ALA A 637 24.45 -11.09 -7.49
CA ALA A 637 24.88 -12.15 -6.57
C ALA A 637 25.67 -11.64 -5.35
N GLU A 638 26.36 -10.51 -5.46
CA GLU A 638 27.12 -9.93 -4.34
C GLU A 638 26.25 -9.20 -3.30
N VAL A 639 25.03 -8.79 -3.67
CA VAL A 639 24.07 -8.18 -2.73
C VAL A 639 23.38 -9.24 -1.86
N ALA A 640 23.38 -10.50 -2.27
CA ALA A 640 22.79 -11.61 -1.50
C ALA A 640 23.71 -12.17 -0.39
N GLU A 641 25.02 -11.84 -0.39
CA GLU A 641 25.97 -12.34 0.61
C GLU A 641 26.26 -11.38 1.78
N ALA A 642 25.64 -10.20 1.85
CA ALA A 642 25.97 -9.16 2.84
C ALA A 642 24.84 -8.85 3.85
N VAL A 643 23.99 -9.82 4.20
CA VAL A 643 23.08 -9.67 5.34
C VAL A 643 23.48 -10.65 6.43
N PRO A 644 24.18 -10.22 7.51
CA PRO A 644 24.36 -11.07 8.68
C PRO A 644 23.02 -11.19 9.42
N LEU A 645 22.64 -12.43 9.69
CA LEU A 645 21.61 -12.83 10.65
C LEU A 645 21.97 -12.28 12.04
N VAL A 646 21.07 -11.54 12.66
CA VAL A 646 20.83 -11.51 14.12
C VAL A 646 19.33 -11.62 14.33
#